data_8263fec2f7d16b645f160e15f780d8bc
#
_entry.id   8263fec2f7d16b645f160e15f780d8bc
#
_cell.length_a   1.000
_cell.length_b   1.000
_cell.length_c   1.000
_cell.angle_alpha   90.00
_cell.angle_beta   90.00
_cell.angle_gamma   90.00
#
_symmetry.space_group_name_H-M   'P 1'
#
loop_
_entity.id
_entity.type
_entity.pdbx_description
1 polymer ?
#
loop_
_entity_poly.entity_id
_entity_poly.type
_entity_poly.pdbx_seq_one_letter_code
_entity_poly.pdbx_strand_id
1 'polypeptide(L)'
;MKLSYSWLKNYLECDLTPQQVADAMTSIGIEVDSVAEEEEIPGGLAGVVVAEVVECEAHPNSDHLHITKVNDGTGELLTVVCGAPNVAAGQKVLFARLGAVLPGDFKIKKSKIRGVESFGMICAEDELGIGNSHDGIKVLPEDAVVGTSAKEYLHLKSDAVIEYEITANRVDAASHIGVARDLYAYLRLNNIPCKFAYPDVSAFKDGEGEGAIPVEVRDFEGAPEYEGITIEGVKVGPSPEWLQKKLFAIGLHPINNIVDISNFVLFEVGQPLHTFDADEITGGKVIVRRAEEGEKIVTLDGVERTLHANDMVIANADGPMCIAGVFGGERSGVTEKTVNVFVESAYFDPHSIRKTSKTHGIQTDASFRYERGADPGIIPFAAKRAALLILELAGGHIKGKTQISYPQPIEKKVIDLDYDRIEAFIGKKLGHDVIENILTYLAYDFIEKRPGGAKVAAPSYMIDVYRECDVVEEILRIYSYNNIELPQHMKMSVGTTPDPDPEATRNYISNFLVADGFVETMNNSLTKGAYYSGLQTFPEERCVKIVNPLSSDLNVMRQTLILNGLEVIAYNVNRQISSLRTFEYGSVYQRLPGTDGKTLASYEEHQCFAMFLSGPNAKSWRMGEQKGNYFQLKGYFEQLCRRYAIDLYTMETEAAPSDIFSEGIVYRLPGTHEVFATLGTVSPALAKKFDVRQPVFAVEIVWQVLLKLIARVKVKFQELPKFPEVRRDLALLIDESVSYADLSRAAHKAVKKILKQVTLFDVYRGDKIPEGKKQYALNFVLQDPDKTLTDNEVEKAMDRLLATFQNSFGATLR
;
A
#
# COMPACT_ATOMS: atom_id res chain seq x y z
N MET A 1 11.30 11.09 -3.02
CA MET A 1 11.93 12.07 -3.97
C MET A 1 12.99 12.87 -3.23
N LYS A 2 13.94 13.47 -3.97
CA LYS A 2 15.02 14.29 -3.38
C LYS A 2 14.90 15.74 -3.86
N LEU A 3 15.05 16.69 -2.93
CA LEU A 3 15.04 18.13 -3.14
C LEU A 3 16.36 18.69 -2.64
N SER A 4 17.12 19.34 -3.50
CA SER A 4 18.30 20.10 -3.11
C SER A 4 17.87 21.46 -2.56
N TYR A 5 18.27 21.76 -1.33
CA TYR A 5 17.93 23.05 -0.70
C TYR A 5 18.59 24.23 -1.41
N SER A 6 19.85 24.09 -1.83
CA SER A 6 20.54 25.14 -2.59
C SER A 6 19.89 25.38 -3.96
N TRP A 7 19.37 24.34 -4.59
CA TRP A 7 18.63 24.48 -5.84
C TRP A 7 17.25 25.13 -5.64
N LEU A 8 16.52 24.73 -4.57
CA LEU A 8 15.23 25.34 -4.19
C LEU A 8 15.37 26.87 -4.01
N LYS A 9 16.46 27.31 -3.37
CA LYS A 9 16.76 28.74 -3.12
C LYS A 9 16.88 29.57 -4.40
N ASN A 10 17.09 28.97 -5.56
CA ASN A 10 17.09 29.68 -6.83
C ASN A 10 15.71 30.20 -7.23
N TYR A 11 14.64 29.60 -6.70
CA TYR A 11 13.25 29.93 -7.04
C TYR A 11 12.51 30.54 -5.88
N LEU A 12 12.86 30.17 -4.64
CA LEU A 12 12.25 30.66 -3.42
C LEU A 12 13.30 31.31 -2.52
N GLU A 13 13.35 32.63 -2.56
CA GLU A 13 14.18 33.41 -1.65
C GLU A 13 13.49 33.52 -0.29
N CYS A 14 14.04 32.89 0.74
CA CYS A 14 13.55 32.94 2.12
C CYS A 14 14.69 32.64 3.11
N ASP A 15 14.54 33.03 4.39
CA ASP A 15 15.57 32.86 5.43
C ASP A 15 15.37 31.61 6.29
N LEU A 16 14.58 30.63 5.83
CA LEU A 16 14.38 29.38 6.54
C LEU A 16 15.62 28.47 6.42
N THR A 17 15.90 27.71 7.48
CA THR A 17 16.88 26.62 7.45
C THR A 17 16.33 25.40 6.71
N PRO A 18 17.18 24.45 6.27
CA PRO A 18 16.69 23.22 5.65
C PRO A 18 15.68 22.46 6.49
N GLN A 19 15.87 22.38 7.81
CA GLN A 19 14.92 21.74 8.73
C GLN A 19 13.58 22.49 8.81
N GLN A 20 13.60 23.82 8.86
CA GLN A 20 12.37 24.60 8.85
C GLN A 20 11.60 24.49 7.52
N VAL A 21 12.32 24.34 6.40
CA VAL A 21 11.69 24.04 5.10
C VAL A 21 11.04 22.66 5.15
N ALA A 22 11.71 21.63 5.67
CA ALA A 22 11.17 20.29 5.82
C ALA A 22 9.92 20.28 6.73
N ASP A 23 9.95 20.99 7.85
CA ASP A 23 8.80 21.11 8.76
C ASP A 23 7.61 21.81 8.06
N ALA A 24 7.89 22.87 7.27
CA ALA A 24 6.87 23.56 6.49
C ALA A 24 6.29 22.65 5.40
N MET A 25 7.12 21.91 4.66
CA MET A 25 6.67 20.93 3.66
C MET A 25 5.72 19.89 4.27
N THR A 26 6.10 19.29 5.39
CA THR A 26 5.26 18.31 6.09
C THR A 26 3.93 18.92 6.53
N SER A 27 3.94 20.18 7.03
CA SER A 27 2.72 20.86 7.49
C SER A 27 1.72 21.16 6.38
N ILE A 28 2.18 21.27 5.12
CA ILE A 28 1.34 21.51 3.93
C ILE A 28 1.03 20.25 3.14
N GLY A 29 1.31 19.06 3.71
CA GLY A 29 0.95 17.77 3.14
C GLY A 29 1.99 17.16 2.19
N ILE A 30 3.25 17.62 2.24
CA ILE A 30 4.40 16.99 1.57
C ILE A 30 5.26 16.35 2.66
N GLU A 31 5.08 15.05 2.89
CA GLU A 31 5.75 14.32 3.97
C GLU A 31 7.27 14.22 3.73
N VAL A 32 8.05 14.69 4.70
CA VAL A 32 9.51 14.65 4.64
C VAL A 32 10.02 13.48 5.47
N ASP A 33 10.80 12.61 4.83
CA ASP A 33 11.42 11.45 5.47
C ASP A 33 12.71 11.81 6.20
N SER A 34 13.57 12.61 5.55
CA SER A 34 14.87 12.96 6.10
C SER A 34 15.41 14.28 5.54
N VAL A 35 16.31 14.89 6.30
CA VAL A 35 17.15 16.01 5.88
C VAL A 35 18.59 15.60 6.11
N ALA A 36 19.36 15.45 5.04
CA ALA A 36 20.76 15.06 5.09
C ALA A 36 21.66 16.18 4.53
N GLU A 37 22.81 16.42 5.15
CA GLU A 37 23.88 17.20 4.52
C GLU A 37 24.64 16.27 3.56
N GLU A 38 24.58 16.56 2.29
CA GLU A 38 25.42 15.92 1.28
C GLU A 38 26.61 16.81 0.98
N GLU A 39 27.78 16.29 1.26
CA GLU A 39 29.05 16.96 0.96
C GLU A 39 29.39 16.74 -0.52
N GLU A 40 29.91 17.76 -1.17
CA GLU A 40 30.33 17.76 -2.59
C GLU A 40 31.27 16.59 -2.92
N ILE A 41 32.10 16.22 -1.95
CA ILE A 41 32.93 15.01 -1.97
C ILE A 41 32.57 14.18 -0.75
N PRO A 42 32.22 12.89 -0.90
CA PRO A 42 31.86 12.04 0.22
C PRO A 42 32.92 12.08 1.35
N GLY A 43 32.46 12.39 2.57
CA GLY A 43 33.32 12.55 3.74
C GLY A 43 34.04 13.90 3.83
N GLY A 44 33.76 14.85 2.91
CA GLY A 44 34.27 16.24 2.96
C GLY A 44 35.80 16.35 3.02
N LEU A 45 36.52 15.33 2.58
CA LEU A 45 37.98 15.19 2.72
C LEU A 45 38.44 15.37 4.17
N ALA A 46 37.65 14.85 5.14
CA ALA A 46 37.99 14.95 6.55
C ALA A 46 39.36 14.29 6.84
N GLY A 47 40.27 15.07 7.46
CA GLY A 47 41.65 14.64 7.71
C GLY A 47 42.60 14.85 6.57
N VAL A 48 42.18 15.51 5.46
CA VAL A 48 43.04 16.00 4.42
C VAL A 48 43.32 17.48 4.64
N VAL A 49 44.60 17.86 4.57
CA VAL A 49 45.05 19.24 4.84
C VAL A 49 46.04 19.73 3.80
N VAL A 50 46.19 21.04 3.68
CA VAL A 50 47.30 21.64 2.96
C VAL A 50 48.59 21.38 3.74
N ALA A 51 49.59 20.82 3.10
CA ALA A 51 50.88 20.52 3.70
C ALA A 51 52.00 20.97 2.81
N GLU A 52 53.22 21.08 3.40
CA GLU A 52 54.42 21.43 2.66
C GLU A 52 55.39 20.24 2.69
N VAL A 53 55.92 19.90 1.54
CA VAL A 53 56.99 18.93 1.39
C VAL A 53 58.29 19.66 1.71
N VAL A 54 58.81 19.49 2.93
CA VAL A 54 60.04 20.18 3.39
C VAL A 54 61.31 19.56 2.80
N GLU A 55 61.40 18.25 2.76
CA GLU A 55 62.50 17.45 2.22
C GLU A 55 61.92 16.36 1.29
N CYS A 56 62.69 16.07 0.21
CA CYS A 56 62.36 15.02 -0.75
C CYS A 56 63.65 14.32 -1.20
N GLU A 57 63.84 13.07 -0.81
CA GLU A 57 64.98 12.25 -1.15
C GLU A 57 64.56 10.98 -1.91
N ALA A 58 65.47 10.47 -2.79
CA ALA A 58 65.19 9.22 -3.48
C ALA A 58 65.21 8.04 -2.49
N HIS A 59 64.28 7.09 -2.65
CA HIS A 59 64.16 5.94 -1.77
C HIS A 59 65.33 4.95 -2.02
N PRO A 60 66.10 4.55 -1.00
CA PRO A 60 67.31 3.76 -1.19
C PRO A 60 67.08 2.37 -1.83
N ASN A 61 65.87 1.85 -1.75
CA ASN A 61 65.50 0.53 -2.27
C ASN A 61 64.44 0.62 -3.41
N SER A 62 64.40 1.77 -4.12
CA SER A 62 63.47 1.96 -5.24
C SER A 62 63.96 3.02 -6.18
N ASP A 63 63.71 2.86 -7.47
CA ASP A 63 64.04 3.74 -8.58
C ASP A 63 62.98 4.80 -8.90
N HIS A 64 61.78 4.64 -8.31
CA HIS A 64 60.64 5.55 -8.57
C HIS A 64 59.95 6.05 -7.30
N LEU A 65 60.38 5.62 -6.09
CA LEU A 65 59.82 6.11 -4.82
C LEU A 65 60.71 7.20 -4.22
N HIS A 66 60.04 8.14 -3.53
CA HIS A 66 60.67 9.20 -2.77
C HIS A 66 60.29 9.12 -1.31
N ILE A 67 61.25 9.43 -0.43
CA ILE A 67 61.00 9.63 1.00
C ILE A 67 60.88 11.13 1.21
N THR A 68 59.72 11.57 1.68
CA THR A 68 59.45 12.99 1.94
C THR A 68 59.30 13.28 3.43
N LYS A 69 59.64 14.47 3.86
CA LYS A 69 59.30 15.07 5.14
C LYS A 69 58.21 16.11 4.92
N VAL A 70 57.06 15.86 5.45
CA VAL A 70 55.87 16.67 5.25
C VAL A 70 55.52 17.43 6.52
N ASN A 71 55.37 18.74 6.40
CA ASN A 71 54.82 19.63 7.44
C ASN A 71 53.31 19.80 7.18
N ASP A 72 52.50 19.26 8.05
CA ASP A 72 51.03 19.32 7.94
C ASP A 72 50.41 20.42 8.85
N GLY A 73 51.24 21.29 9.42
CA GLY A 73 50.82 22.36 10.33
C GLY A 73 50.71 21.95 11.80
N THR A 74 51.04 20.70 12.15
CA THR A 74 51.02 20.24 13.57
C THR A 74 52.28 20.52 14.33
N GLY A 75 53.35 20.95 13.64
CA GLY A 75 54.65 21.27 14.18
C GLY A 75 55.63 20.10 14.18
N GLU A 76 55.22 18.91 13.79
CA GLU A 76 56.09 17.74 13.61
C GLU A 76 56.26 17.42 12.10
N LEU A 77 57.48 17.01 11.68
CA LEU A 77 57.72 16.56 10.30
C LEU A 77 57.39 15.08 10.18
N LEU A 78 56.40 14.78 9.37
CA LEU A 78 55.91 13.41 9.10
C LEU A 78 56.72 12.78 7.96
N THR A 79 57.17 11.53 8.15
CA THR A 79 57.81 10.79 7.06
C THR A 79 56.71 10.16 6.19
N VAL A 80 56.78 10.44 4.88
CA VAL A 80 55.82 9.94 3.89
C VAL A 80 56.56 9.38 2.70
N VAL A 81 56.18 8.19 2.25
CA VAL A 81 56.73 7.59 1.01
C VAL A 81 55.77 7.92 -0.12
N CYS A 82 56.27 8.59 -1.14
CA CYS A 82 55.48 9.00 -2.32
C CYS A 82 56.02 8.37 -3.59
N GLY A 83 55.15 7.86 -4.46
CA GLY A 83 55.49 7.26 -5.75
C GLY A 83 55.27 8.20 -6.94
N ALA A 84 54.78 9.38 -6.72
CA ALA A 84 54.47 10.31 -7.80
C ALA A 84 55.73 10.92 -8.42
N PRO A 85 55.79 11.01 -9.76
CA PRO A 85 56.99 11.50 -10.47
C PRO A 85 57.22 13.00 -10.29
N ASN A 86 56.19 13.75 -9.90
CA ASN A 86 56.23 15.20 -9.77
C ASN A 86 56.47 15.71 -8.34
N VAL A 87 56.72 14.84 -7.36
CA VAL A 87 56.96 15.26 -5.98
C VAL A 87 58.35 15.90 -5.82
N ALA A 88 58.41 17.07 -5.19
CA ALA A 88 59.64 17.79 -4.91
C ALA A 88 59.58 18.56 -3.60
N ALA A 89 60.79 18.86 -3.02
CA ALA A 89 60.86 19.72 -1.86
C ALA A 89 60.41 21.16 -2.15
N GLY A 90 59.80 21.84 -1.21
CA GLY A 90 59.26 23.19 -1.31
C GLY A 90 57.82 23.25 -1.85
N GLN A 91 57.23 22.14 -2.29
CA GLN A 91 55.87 22.12 -2.82
C GLN A 91 54.80 22.15 -1.73
N LYS A 92 53.74 22.89 -1.96
CA LYS A 92 52.49 22.79 -1.20
C LYS A 92 51.58 21.73 -1.86
N VAL A 93 51.02 20.84 -1.07
CA VAL A 93 50.29 19.67 -1.54
C VAL A 93 49.07 19.40 -0.66
N LEU A 94 48.13 18.58 -1.15
CA LEU A 94 47.06 18.03 -0.31
C LEU A 94 47.54 16.71 0.31
N PHE A 95 47.53 16.67 1.62
CA PHE A 95 48.05 15.57 2.43
C PHE A 95 46.95 14.93 3.29
N ALA A 96 46.76 13.63 3.12
CA ALA A 96 45.84 12.83 3.89
C ALA A 96 46.51 12.26 5.15
N ARG A 97 46.08 12.68 6.34
CA ARG A 97 46.56 12.23 7.64
C ARG A 97 46.15 10.80 7.93
N LEU A 98 46.79 10.15 8.89
CA LEU A 98 46.36 8.84 9.37
C LEU A 98 44.93 8.91 9.89
N GLY A 99 44.08 7.99 9.42
CA GLY A 99 42.65 7.94 9.75
C GLY A 99 41.75 8.67 8.77
N ALA A 100 42.25 9.50 7.87
CA ALA A 100 41.46 10.08 6.80
C ALA A 100 40.85 8.98 5.92
N VAL A 101 39.63 9.24 5.42
CA VAL A 101 38.93 8.37 4.50
C VAL A 101 38.75 9.15 3.19
N LEU A 102 39.35 8.66 2.13
CA LEU A 102 39.25 9.21 0.79
C LEU A 102 38.09 8.60 0.02
N PRO A 103 37.65 9.20 -1.11
CA PRO A 103 36.63 8.62 -1.96
C PRO A 103 36.86 7.13 -2.26
N GLY A 104 35.76 6.33 -2.31
CA GLY A 104 35.88 4.87 -2.43
C GLY A 104 36.20 4.14 -1.11
N ASP A 105 35.90 4.75 0.04
CA ASP A 105 36.15 4.21 1.39
C ASP A 105 37.63 3.86 1.67
N PHE A 106 38.54 4.54 0.99
CA PHE A 106 39.96 4.29 1.14
C PHE A 106 40.52 4.95 2.41
N LYS A 107 40.65 4.16 3.45
CA LYS A 107 41.14 4.61 4.77
C LYS A 107 42.67 4.64 4.83
N ILE A 108 43.26 5.82 5.11
CA ILE A 108 44.69 6.01 5.31
C ILE A 108 45.15 5.41 6.60
N LYS A 109 46.08 4.46 6.52
CA LYS A 109 46.68 3.77 7.68
C LYS A 109 48.18 3.91 7.62
N LYS A 110 48.85 3.84 8.81
CA LYS A 110 50.30 3.72 8.85
C LYS A 110 50.74 2.49 8.06
N SER A 111 51.62 2.69 7.09
CA SER A 111 52.07 1.63 6.20
C SER A 111 53.61 1.58 6.21
N LYS A 112 54.16 0.41 5.92
CA LYS A 112 55.62 0.22 5.77
C LYS A 112 55.90 -0.12 4.29
N ILE A 113 56.48 0.84 3.56
CA ILE A 113 56.76 0.72 2.11
C ILE A 113 58.23 0.50 1.91
N ARG A 114 58.60 -0.65 1.36
CA ARG A 114 60.02 -1.08 1.12
C ARG A 114 60.99 -0.81 2.32
N GLY A 115 60.48 -0.99 3.55
CA GLY A 115 61.27 -0.83 4.76
C GLY A 115 61.14 0.51 5.46
N VAL A 116 60.58 1.54 4.84
CA VAL A 116 60.32 2.86 5.44
C VAL A 116 58.88 2.99 5.89
N GLU A 117 58.67 3.54 7.09
CA GLU A 117 57.31 3.81 7.62
C GLU A 117 56.77 5.11 7.01
N SER A 118 55.53 5.05 6.49
CA SER A 118 54.79 6.18 5.96
C SER A 118 53.65 6.53 6.88
N PHE A 119 53.55 7.81 7.27
CA PHE A 119 52.58 8.33 8.24
C PHE A 119 51.45 9.17 7.58
N GLY A 120 51.07 8.87 6.37
CA GLY A 120 50.06 9.53 5.59
C GLY A 120 50.29 9.34 4.09
N MET A 121 49.52 10.07 3.28
CA MET A 121 49.56 10.01 1.84
C MET A 121 49.44 11.41 1.24
N ILE A 122 50.37 11.75 0.29
CA ILE A 122 50.23 12.93 -0.57
C ILE A 122 49.35 12.49 -1.74
N CYS A 123 48.28 13.23 -2.02
CA CYS A 123 47.21 12.79 -2.90
C CYS A 123 47.26 13.39 -4.30
N ALA A 124 46.81 12.61 -5.29
CA ALA A 124 46.49 13.04 -6.64
C ALA A 124 45.02 13.60 -6.69
N GLU A 125 44.66 14.18 -7.84
CA GLU A 125 43.33 14.78 -8.03
C GLU A 125 42.20 13.73 -8.00
N ASP A 126 42.43 12.60 -8.68
CA ASP A 126 41.48 11.49 -8.73
C ASP A 126 41.26 10.80 -7.38
N GLU A 127 42.36 10.68 -6.58
CA GLU A 127 42.29 10.12 -5.23
C GLU A 127 41.47 10.99 -4.28
N LEU A 128 41.46 12.30 -4.51
CA LEU A 128 40.65 13.28 -3.76
C LEU A 128 39.25 13.47 -4.31
N GLY A 129 38.94 12.95 -5.51
CA GLY A 129 37.69 13.18 -6.20
C GLY A 129 37.49 14.63 -6.71
N ILE A 130 38.60 15.38 -6.89
CA ILE A 130 38.59 16.76 -7.37
C ILE A 130 38.95 16.89 -8.87
N GLY A 131 39.27 15.80 -9.52
CA GLY A 131 39.60 15.72 -10.92
C GLY A 131 39.85 14.29 -11.38
N ASN A 132 40.23 14.10 -12.64
CA ASN A 132 40.47 12.78 -13.25
C ASN A 132 41.96 12.47 -13.49
N SER A 133 42.87 13.38 -13.12
CA SER A 133 44.29 13.20 -13.36
C SER A 133 44.93 12.32 -12.26
N HIS A 134 45.62 11.27 -12.73
CA HIS A 134 46.50 10.40 -11.91
C HIS A 134 47.97 10.54 -12.29
N ASP A 135 48.35 11.56 -13.07
CA ASP A 135 49.71 11.74 -13.61
C ASP A 135 50.74 12.15 -12.53
N GLY A 136 50.23 12.47 -11.31
CA GLY A 136 51.04 12.88 -10.18
C GLY A 136 50.23 13.49 -9.06
N ILE A 137 50.90 13.92 -7.99
CA ILE A 137 50.27 14.60 -6.87
C ILE A 137 49.72 15.98 -7.27
N LYS A 138 48.64 16.43 -6.59
CA LYS A 138 48.13 17.79 -6.73
C LYS A 138 49.07 18.78 -6.05
N VAL A 139 49.81 19.56 -6.86
CA VAL A 139 50.64 20.67 -6.37
C VAL A 139 49.80 21.93 -6.29
N LEU A 140 49.87 22.60 -5.15
CA LEU A 140 49.13 23.84 -4.85
C LEU A 140 50.01 25.07 -5.10
N PRO A 141 49.42 26.26 -5.27
CA PRO A 141 50.14 27.55 -5.30
C PRO A 141 50.95 27.79 -4.02
N GLU A 142 52.02 28.56 -4.13
CA GLU A 142 52.94 28.84 -3.00
C GLU A 142 52.27 29.59 -1.82
N ASP A 143 51.20 30.34 -2.09
CA ASP A 143 50.43 31.09 -1.09
C ASP A 143 49.47 30.23 -0.29
N ALA A 144 49.35 28.93 -0.60
CA ALA A 144 48.51 28.00 0.16
C ALA A 144 48.99 27.89 1.61
N VAL A 145 48.10 28.13 2.57
CA VAL A 145 48.41 28.13 4.00
C VAL A 145 48.46 26.73 4.56
N VAL A 146 49.62 26.30 5.03
CA VAL A 146 49.81 24.97 5.65
C VAL A 146 48.95 24.78 6.89
N GLY A 147 48.32 23.63 6.98
CA GLY A 147 47.38 23.25 8.05
C GLY A 147 45.91 23.58 7.77
N THR A 148 45.63 24.36 6.72
CA THR A 148 44.25 24.61 6.28
C THR A 148 43.60 23.28 5.84
N SER A 149 42.36 23.02 6.26
CA SER A 149 41.64 21.81 5.80
C SER A 149 41.40 21.82 4.30
N ALA A 150 41.42 20.65 3.67
CA ALA A 150 41.14 20.56 2.23
C ALA A 150 39.73 21.10 1.89
N LYS A 151 38.75 20.87 2.78
CA LYS A 151 37.38 21.41 2.66
C LYS A 151 37.39 22.94 2.56
N GLU A 152 38.13 23.59 3.42
CA GLU A 152 38.22 25.06 3.46
C GLU A 152 39.02 25.60 2.27
N TYR A 153 40.14 24.98 1.98
CA TYR A 153 41.03 25.40 0.87
C TYR A 153 40.36 25.26 -0.51
N LEU A 154 39.66 24.16 -0.73
CA LEU A 154 38.94 23.88 -1.96
C LEU A 154 37.57 24.54 -2.03
N HIS A 155 37.16 25.26 -0.96
CA HIS A 155 35.83 25.86 -0.84
C HIS A 155 34.71 24.87 -1.09
N LEU A 156 34.89 23.61 -0.61
CA LEU A 156 33.89 22.58 -0.78
C LEU A 156 32.61 22.98 -0.05
N LYS A 157 31.51 23.00 -0.79
CA LYS A 157 30.19 23.33 -0.28
C LYS A 157 29.45 22.04 0.08
N SER A 158 28.74 22.06 1.18
CA SER A 158 27.70 21.06 1.45
C SER A 158 26.34 21.59 0.98
N ASP A 159 25.50 20.71 0.48
CA ASP A 159 24.10 21.00 0.22
C ASP A 159 23.22 20.18 1.17
N ALA A 160 22.10 20.75 1.61
CA ALA A 160 21.12 19.97 2.34
C ALA A 160 20.16 19.35 1.33
N VAL A 161 20.03 18.04 1.40
CA VAL A 161 19.10 17.28 0.58
C VAL A 161 17.94 16.83 1.45
N ILE A 162 16.72 17.21 1.05
CA ILE A 162 15.48 16.86 1.71
C ILE A 162 14.87 15.70 0.93
N GLU A 163 14.72 14.55 1.57
CA GLU A 163 14.03 13.41 1.02
C GLU A 163 12.57 13.44 1.45
N TYR A 164 11.65 13.28 0.48
CA TYR A 164 10.21 13.43 0.72
C TYR A 164 9.39 12.52 -0.16
N GLU A 165 8.18 12.18 0.31
CA GLU A 165 7.19 11.43 -0.43
C GLU A 165 6.05 12.31 -0.91
N ILE A 166 5.47 11.96 -2.06
CA ILE A 166 4.28 12.61 -2.61
C ILE A 166 3.19 11.58 -2.84
N THR A 167 1.97 11.97 -2.53
CA THR A 167 0.78 11.18 -2.89
C THR A 167 0.51 11.27 -4.40
N ALA A 168 -0.25 10.34 -4.94
CA ALA A 168 -0.49 10.24 -6.38
C ALA A 168 -1.17 11.48 -6.99
N ASN A 169 -1.94 12.23 -6.19
CA ASN A 169 -2.61 13.48 -6.58
C ASN A 169 -1.68 14.71 -6.52
N ARG A 170 -0.48 14.58 -5.97
CA ARG A 170 0.45 15.70 -5.76
C ARG A 170 1.66 15.67 -6.69
N VAL A 171 1.44 15.22 -7.94
CA VAL A 171 2.49 15.25 -8.97
C VAL A 171 3.02 16.65 -9.26
N ASP A 172 2.24 17.69 -9.00
CA ASP A 172 2.64 19.09 -9.04
C ASP A 172 3.84 19.43 -8.15
N ALA A 173 4.00 18.70 -7.04
CA ALA A 173 5.13 18.79 -6.11
C ALA A 173 6.32 17.89 -6.50
N ALA A 174 6.28 17.21 -7.66
CA ALA A 174 7.37 16.36 -8.13
C ALA A 174 8.52 17.15 -8.80
N SER A 175 8.77 18.37 -8.34
CA SER A 175 9.81 19.27 -8.87
C SER A 175 10.18 20.35 -7.83
N HIS A 176 11.36 20.98 -8.03
CA HIS A 176 11.81 22.07 -7.16
C HIS A 176 10.86 23.28 -7.21
N ILE A 177 10.37 23.64 -8.39
CA ILE A 177 9.42 24.76 -8.56
C ILE A 177 8.05 24.40 -7.99
N GLY A 178 7.63 23.14 -8.10
CA GLY A 178 6.36 22.69 -7.50
C GLY A 178 6.36 22.83 -5.98
N VAL A 179 7.42 22.37 -5.32
CA VAL A 179 7.60 22.54 -3.87
C VAL A 179 7.74 24.04 -3.51
N ALA A 180 8.48 24.80 -4.31
CA ALA A 180 8.66 26.24 -4.07
C ALA A 180 7.34 27.03 -4.11
N ARG A 181 6.41 26.68 -5.03
CA ARG A 181 5.06 27.27 -5.10
C ARG A 181 4.26 27.06 -3.82
N ASP A 182 4.24 25.83 -3.35
CA ASP A 182 3.50 25.47 -2.14
C ASP A 182 4.08 26.15 -0.90
N LEU A 183 5.39 26.11 -0.77
CA LEU A 183 6.09 26.83 0.30
C LEU A 183 5.83 28.34 0.22
N TYR A 184 5.82 28.93 -0.98
CA TYR A 184 5.49 30.34 -1.14
C TYR A 184 4.11 30.67 -0.60
N ALA A 185 3.09 29.88 -0.91
CA ALA A 185 1.74 30.08 -0.41
C ALA A 185 1.69 30.01 1.13
N TYR A 186 2.34 29.01 1.72
CA TYR A 186 2.47 28.85 3.17
C TYR A 186 3.18 30.02 3.83
N LEU A 187 4.33 30.44 3.31
CA LEU A 187 5.13 31.54 3.86
C LEU A 187 4.38 32.86 3.79
N ARG A 188 3.71 33.14 2.65
CA ARG A 188 2.87 34.35 2.48
C ARG A 188 1.72 34.42 3.47
N LEU A 189 1.03 33.29 3.67
CA LEU A 189 -0.07 33.23 4.65
C LEU A 189 0.43 33.48 6.07
N ASN A 190 1.60 32.97 6.41
CA ASN A 190 2.20 33.14 7.75
C ASN A 190 3.02 34.42 7.90
N ASN A 191 2.94 35.38 6.94
CA ASN A 191 3.67 36.65 6.93
C ASN A 191 5.19 36.49 7.05
N ILE A 192 5.76 35.37 6.55
CA ILE A 192 7.20 35.14 6.47
C ILE A 192 7.71 35.78 5.17
N PRO A 193 8.73 36.69 5.24
CA PRO A 193 9.27 37.31 4.04
C PRO A 193 9.80 36.30 3.03
N CYS A 194 9.30 36.35 1.81
CA CYS A 194 9.75 35.46 0.73
C CYS A 194 9.47 36.07 -0.64
N LYS A 195 10.24 35.61 -1.64
CA LYS A 195 9.98 35.89 -3.05
C LYS A 195 10.04 34.57 -3.81
N PHE A 196 9.11 34.41 -4.73
CA PHE A 196 9.06 33.26 -5.64
C PHE A 196 9.09 33.76 -7.08
N ALA A 197 9.91 33.12 -7.92
CA ALA A 197 10.00 33.44 -9.34
C ALA A 197 10.33 32.18 -10.17
N TYR A 198 9.73 32.09 -11.33
CA TYR A 198 10.16 31.15 -12.35
C TYR A 198 11.44 31.66 -13.04
N PRO A 199 12.28 30.77 -13.62
CA PRO A 199 13.36 31.18 -14.51
C PRO A 199 12.83 31.99 -15.69
N ASP A 200 13.59 32.98 -16.11
CA ASP A 200 13.22 33.81 -17.26
C ASP A 200 13.46 33.07 -18.58
N VAL A 201 12.44 32.92 -19.39
CA VAL A 201 12.49 32.35 -20.74
C VAL A 201 12.18 33.35 -21.83
N SER A 202 12.08 34.65 -21.49
CA SER A 202 11.74 35.73 -22.46
C SER A 202 12.77 35.95 -23.56
N ALA A 203 14.01 35.49 -23.33
CA ALA A 203 15.08 35.53 -24.33
C ALA A 203 14.90 34.54 -25.48
N PHE A 204 14.00 33.57 -25.34
CA PHE A 204 13.72 32.58 -26.40
C PHE A 204 13.11 33.26 -27.63
N LYS A 205 13.65 32.89 -28.80
CA LYS A 205 13.11 33.31 -30.10
C LYS A 205 13.19 32.16 -31.08
N ASP A 206 12.13 31.95 -31.81
CA ASP A 206 12.12 31.02 -32.92
C ASP A 206 13.21 31.40 -33.96
N GLY A 207 13.72 30.38 -34.63
CA GLY A 207 14.67 30.59 -35.74
C GLY A 207 13.99 31.20 -36.99
N GLU A 208 14.80 31.79 -37.86
CA GLU A 208 14.32 32.31 -39.14
C GLU A 208 14.27 31.21 -40.20
N GLY A 209 13.31 31.34 -41.12
CA GLY A 209 13.18 30.47 -42.30
C GLY A 209 12.42 29.15 -42.09
N GLU A 210 12.55 28.27 -43.09
CA GLU A 210 11.99 26.92 -43.09
C GLU A 210 13.08 25.92 -42.67
N GLY A 211 12.69 24.74 -42.16
CA GLY A 211 13.62 23.65 -41.90
C GLY A 211 13.58 23.07 -40.52
N ALA A 212 12.66 23.50 -39.65
CA ALA A 212 12.32 22.74 -38.43
C ALA A 212 11.74 21.36 -38.81
N ILE A 213 12.08 20.35 -38.04
CA ILE A 213 11.53 19.00 -38.25
C ILE A 213 10.04 19.03 -37.92
N PRO A 214 9.14 18.77 -38.90
CA PRO A 214 7.71 18.83 -38.70
C PRO A 214 7.23 17.66 -37.79
N VAL A 215 6.19 17.92 -37.02
CA VAL A 215 5.52 16.97 -36.15
C VAL A 215 4.14 16.61 -36.69
N GLU A 216 3.83 15.33 -36.79
CA GLU A 216 2.52 14.79 -37.09
C GLU A 216 1.99 13.96 -35.93
N VAL A 217 0.97 14.45 -35.21
CA VAL A 217 0.27 13.68 -34.20
C VAL A 217 -0.93 12.99 -34.85
N ARG A 218 -0.99 11.68 -34.79
CA ARG A 218 -2.08 10.84 -35.34
C ARG A 218 -3.11 10.41 -34.31
N ASP A 219 -2.77 10.44 -33.01
CA ASP A 219 -3.67 10.13 -31.93
C ASP A 219 -3.66 11.24 -30.87
N PHE A 220 -4.63 12.15 -31.00
CA PHE A 220 -4.79 13.28 -30.08
C PHE A 220 -5.43 12.88 -28.73
N GLU A 221 -6.00 11.68 -28.58
CA GLU A 221 -6.45 11.18 -27.29
C GLU A 221 -5.26 10.75 -26.44
N GLY A 222 -4.29 10.07 -27.06
CA GLY A 222 -3.07 9.60 -26.40
C GLY A 222 -2.00 10.69 -26.22
N ALA A 223 -1.95 11.67 -27.12
CA ALA A 223 -1.01 12.80 -27.09
C ALA A 223 -1.73 14.11 -27.45
N PRO A 224 -2.48 14.72 -26.49
CA PRO A 224 -3.26 15.95 -26.74
C PRO A 224 -2.42 17.15 -27.15
N GLU A 225 -1.20 17.25 -26.60
CA GLU A 225 -0.28 18.35 -26.86
C GLU A 225 1.14 17.84 -27.10
N TYR A 226 1.78 18.37 -28.13
CA TYR A 226 3.15 18.03 -28.49
C TYR A 226 3.85 19.25 -29.06
N GLU A 227 5.00 19.61 -28.46
CA GLU A 227 5.88 20.65 -28.95
C GLU A 227 7.25 20.09 -29.30
N GLY A 228 7.82 20.58 -30.41
CA GLY A 228 9.14 20.19 -30.89
C GLY A 228 10.00 21.39 -31.28
N ILE A 229 11.22 21.44 -30.83
CA ILE A 229 12.21 22.49 -31.20
C ILE A 229 13.42 21.83 -31.84
N THR A 230 13.79 22.26 -33.04
CA THR A 230 15.01 21.81 -33.72
C THR A 230 16.16 22.78 -33.45
N ILE A 231 17.31 22.27 -32.99
CA ILE A 231 18.52 23.05 -32.71
C ILE A 231 19.67 22.44 -33.50
N GLU A 232 20.32 23.22 -34.31
CA GLU A 232 21.47 22.81 -35.15
C GLU A 232 22.78 23.35 -34.61
N GLY A 233 23.85 22.61 -34.88
CA GLY A 233 25.23 23.05 -34.59
C GLY A 233 25.58 22.95 -33.10
N VAL A 234 24.95 22.05 -32.35
CA VAL A 234 25.29 21.81 -30.93
C VAL A 234 26.62 21.06 -30.81
N LYS A 235 27.32 21.24 -29.71
CA LYS A 235 28.50 20.48 -29.33
C LYS A 235 28.17 19.68 -28.06
N VAL A 236 28.02 18.39 -28.22
CA VAL A 236 27.86 17.48 -27.08
C VAL A 236 29.17 17.31 -26.33
N GLY A 237 29.12 17.39 -25.03
CA GLY A 237 30.29 17.26 -24.16
C GLY A 237 29.88 17.18 -22.69
N PRO A 238 30.82 17.17 -21.75
CA PRO A 238 30.55 17.15 -20.33
C PRO A 238 29.73 18.39 -19.92
N SER A 239 28.80 18.19 -19.02
CA SER A 239 28.03 19.27 -18.39
C SER A 239 28.92 20.17 -17.53
N PRO A 240 28.61 21.47 -17.41
CA PRO A 240 29.33 22.35 -16.49
C PRO A 240 29.12 21.88 -15.03
N GLU A 241 30.09 22.19 -14.21
CA GLU A 241 30.17 21.73 -12.81
C GLU A 241 28.89 22.04 -11.99
N TRP A 242 28.31 23.22 -12.17
CA TRP A 242 27.08 23.61 -11.45
C TRP A 242 25.89 22.72 -11.79
N LEU A 243 25.78 22.22 -13.02
CA LEU A 243 24.72 21.33 -13.47
C LEU A 243 24.96 19.93 -12.94
N GLN A 244 26.20 19.43 -13.01
CA GLN A 244 26.58 18.14 -12.45
C GLN A 244 26.29 18.08 -10.95
N LYS A 245 26.67 19.10 -10.17
CA LYS A 245 26.42 19.16 -8.71
C LYS A 245 24.94 19.09 -8.38
N LYS A 246 24.10 19.80 -9.11
CA LYS A 246 22.65 19.77 -8.87
C LYS A 246 22.04 18.39 -9.16
N LEU A 247 22.47 17.72 -10.22
CA LEU A 247 22.04 16.38 -10.56
C LEU A 247 22.52 15.35 -9.53
N PHE A 248 23.80 15.43 -9.12
CA PHE A 248 24.32 14.56 -8.06
C PHE A 248 23.57 14.71 -6.74
N ALA A 249 23.23 15.94 -6.34
CA ALA A 249 22.51 16.19 -5.11
C ALA A 249 21.14 15.48 -5.04
N ILE A 250 20.51 15.23 -6.18
CA ILE A 250 19.25 14.48 -6.25
C ILE A 250 19.44 13.00 -6.61
N GLY A 251 20.70 12.54 -6.69
CA GLY A 251 21.05 11.14 -6.94
C GLY A 251 21.14 10.75 -8.41
N LEU A 252 21.21 11.71 -9.34
CA LEU A 252 21.40 11.44 -10.78
C LEU A 252 22.88 11.55 -11.15
N HIS A 253 23.31 10.66 -12.04
CA HIS A 253 24.64 10.70 -12.60
C HIS A 253 24.64 11.48 -13.93
N PRO A 254 25.45 12.53 -14.06
CA PRO A 254 25.60 13.27 -15.32
C PRO A 254 26.06 12.37 -16.46
N ILE A 255 25.55 12.63 -17.67
CA ILE A 255 25.85 11.87 -18.88
C ILE A 255 26.54 12.78 -19.88
N ASN A 256 25.84 13.81 -20.37
CA ASN A 256 26.36 14.86 -21.24
C ASN A 256 25.47 16.10 -21.13
N ASN A 257 25.94 17.25 -21.62
CA ASN A 257 25.25 18.53 -21.49
C ASN A 257 23.82 18.56 -22.06
N ILE A 258 23.50 17.75 -23.07
CA ILE A 258 22.14 17.71 -23.65
C ILE A 258 21.17 16.88 -22.78
N VAL A 259 21.55 15.65 -22.44
CA VAL A 259 20.75 14.77 -21.63
C VAL A 259 20.58 15.32 -20.21
N ASP A 260 21.63 15.90 -19.66
CA ASP A 260 21.62 16.49 -18.32
C ASP A 260 20.72 17.72 -18.24
N ILE A 261 20.60 18.52 -19.31
CA ILE A 261 19.63 19.62 -19.40
C ILE A 261 18.20 19.08 -19.37
N SER A 262 17.90 18.01 -20.10
CA SER A 262 16.55 17.42 -20.07
C SER A 262 16.17 16.90 -18.67
N ASN A 263 17.13 16.23 -18.00
CA ASN A 263 16.96 15.79 -16.61
C ASN A 263 16.84 16.98 -15.64
N PHE A 264 17.66 18.02 -15.83
CA PHE A 264 17.59 19.21 -15.00
C PHE A 264 16.20 19.88 -15.08
N VAL A 265 15.68 20.11 -16.29
CA VAL A 265 14.35 20.73 -16.50
C VAL A 265 13.24 19.84 -15.94
N LEU A 266 13.36 18.51 -16.08
CA LEU A 266 12.43 17.56 -15.47
C LEU A 266 12.30 17.78 -13.97
N PHE A 267 13.40 17.88 -13.23
CA PHE A 267 13.41 18.10 -11.78
C PHE A 267 13.23 19.56 -11.37
N GLU A 268 13.47 20.50 -12.32
CA GLU A 268 13.20 21.94 -12.13
C GLU A 268 11.71 22.22 -12.11
N VAL A 269 10.98 21.81 -13.16
CA VAL A 269 9.56 22.21 -13.38
C VAL A 269 8.56 21.05 -13.36
N GLY A 270 9.03 19.80 -13.32
CA GLY A 270 8.17 18.61 -13.31
C GLY A 270 7.74 18.11 -14.68
N GLN A 271 8.22 18.71 -15.77
CA GLN A 271 7.91 18.30 -17.14
C GLN A 271 9.01 17.39 -17.70
N PRO A 272 8.67 16.12 -18.01
CA PRO A 272 9.63 15.27 -18.72
C PRO A 272 9.86 15.78 -20.15
N LEU A 273 11.13 15.80 -20.54
CA LEU A 273 11.58 16.14 -21.87
C LEU A 273 12.34 14.96 -22.48
N HIS A 274 12.30 14.86 -23.81
CA HIS A 274 13.20 13.95 -24.50
C HIS A 274 13.99 14.69 -25.59
N THR A 275 15.23 14.27 -25.82
CA THR A 275 16.08 14.85 -26.84
C THR A 275 16.53 13.75 -27.80
N PHE A 276 16.22 13.94 -29.07
CA PHE A 276 16.61 13.05 -30.14
C PHE A 276 17.81 13.60 -30.92
N ASP A 277 18.65 12.72 -31.41
CA ASP A 277 19.57 13.07 -32.51
C ASP A 277 18.72 13.36 -33.76
N ALA A 278 18.74 14.62 -34.21
CA ALA A 278 17.87 15.06 -35.31
C ALA A 278 18.25 14.39 -36.66
N ASP A 279 19.51 13.99 -36.80
CA ASP A 279 20.02 13.35 -38.02
C ASP A 279 19.55 11.86 -38.10
N GLU A 280 19.20 11.25 -36.98
CA GLU A 280 18.61 9.92 -36.92
C GLU A 280 17.07 9.89 -37.12
N ILE A 281 16.44 11.07 -37.31
CA ILE A 281 15.01 11.17 -37.61
C ILE A 281 14.82 10.93 -39.13
N THR A 282 14.81 9.65 -39.52
CA THR A 282 14.65 9.22 -40.90
C THR A 282 13.34 9.72 -41.49
N GLY A 283 13.44 10.28 -42.72
CA GLY A 283 12.29 10.91 -43.42
C GLY A 283 12.02 12.34 -42.95
N GLY A 284 12.84 12.89 -42.05
CA GLY A 284 12.81 14.31 -41.65
C GLY A 284 11.49 14.74 -41.01
N LYS A 285 10.77 13.82 -40.32
CA LYS A 285 9.51 14.08 -39.67
C LYS A 285 9.34 13.20 -38.43
N VAL A 286 8.83 13.79 -37.36
CA VAL A 286 8.39 13.07 -36.14
C VAL A 286 6.91 12.72 -36.27
N ILE A 287 6.57 11.45 -35.99
CA ILE A 287 5.21 10.93 -36.04
C ILE A 287 4.82 10.36 -34.67
N VAL A 288 3.83 10.98 -34.03
CA VAL A 288 3.30 10.50 -32.73
C VAL A 288 2.04 9.68 -33.01
N ARG A 289 2.08 8.37 -32.69
CA ARG A 289 1.04 7.42 -33.06
C ARG A 289 0.93 6.27 -32.06
N ARG A 290 -0.13 5.47 -32.18
CA ARG A 290 -0.13 4.14 -31.56
C ARG A 290 0.82 3.21 -32.30
N ALA A 291 1.43 2.28 -31.55
CA ALA A 291 2.24 1.23 -32.12
C ALA A 291 1.40 0.24 -32.93
N GLU A 292 2.03 -0.47 -33.86
CA GLU A 292 1.41 -1.65 -34.48
C GLU A 292 1.59 -2.86 -33.58
N GLU A 293 0.62 -3.77 -33.57
CA GLU A 293 0.71 -4.99 -32.72
C GLU A 293 1.91 -5.85 -33.12
N GLY A 294 2.81 -6.11 -32.20
CA GLY A 294 4.04 -6.86 -32.43
C GLY A 294 5.22 -6.04 -32.99
N GLU A 295 5.06 -4.73 -33.13
CA GLU A 295 6.14 -3.82 -33.50
C GLU A 295 7.27 -3.87 -32.46
N LYS A 296 8.53 -3.74 -32.89
CA LYS A 296 9.69 -3.89 -32.02
C LYS A 296 10.47 -2.61 -31.85
N ILE A 297 11.01 -2.41 -30.66
CA ILE A 297 11.94 -1.32 -30.34
C ILE A 297 13.04 -1.83 -29.43
N VAL A 298 14.27 -1.38 -29.65
CA VAL A 298 15.37 -1.54 -28.68
C VAL A 298 15.44 -0.26 -27.87
N THR A 299 15.25 -0.38 -26.55
CA THR A 299 15.26 0.74 -25.62
C THR A 299 16.67 1.07 -25.11
N LEU A 300 16.85 2.23 -24.45
CA LEU A 300 18.15 2.74 -23.95
C LEU A 300 18.89 1.77 -22.99
N ASP A 301 18.20 0.80 -22.42
CA ASP A 301 18.77 -0.28 -21.61
C ASP A 301 19.28 -1.47 -22.45
N GLY A 302 19.26 -1.37 -23.81
CA GLY A 302 19.67 -2.43 -24.73
C GLY A 302 18.69 -3.61 -24.86
N VAL A 303 17.48 -3.49 -24.30
CA VAL A 303 16.47 -4.56 -24.32
C VAL A 303 15.53 -4.40 -25.51
N GLU A 304 15.40 -5.45 -26.34
CA GLU A 304 14.37 -5.51 -27.39
C GLU A 304 13.01 -5.76 -26.77
N ARG A 305 12.06 -4.87 -27.05
CA ARG A 305 10.69 -4.95 -26.54
C ARG A 305 9.70 -5.09 -27.67
N THR A 306 8.68 -5.92 -27.48
CA THR A 306 7.56 -6.09 -28.39
C THR A 306 6.40 -5.20 -27.94
N LEU A 307 5.98 -4.29 -28.79
CA LEU A 307 4.95 -3.31 -28.51
C LEU A 307 3.56 -3.85 -28.80
N HIS A 308 2.58 -3.26 -28.16
CA HIS A 308 1.16 -3.56 -28.34
C HIS A 308 0.42 -2.36 -28.95
N ALA A 309 -0.68 -2.61 -29.62
CA ALA A 309 -1.49 -1.58 -30.29
C ALA A 309 -1.99 -0.44 -29.39
N ASN A 310 -1.93 -0.62 -28.07
CA ASN A 310 -2.28 0.43 -27.10
C ASN A 310 -1.09 1.32 -26.70
N ASP A 311 0.13 0.94 -27.05
CA ASP A 311 1.33 1.71 -26.69
C ASP A 311 1.44 2.94 -27.58
N MET A 312 1.71 4.10 -26.95
CA MET A 312 2.04 5.31 -27.69
C MET A 312 3.52 5.30 -28.06
N VAL A 313 3.84 5.64 -29.27
CA VAL A 313 5.21 5.74 -29.75
C VAL A 313 5.47 7.07 -30.45
N ILE A 314 6.69 7.54 -30.33
CA ILE A 314 7.24 8.58 -31.16
C ILE A 314 8.08 7.86 -32.22
N ALA A 315 7.73 8.05 -33.48
CA ALA A 315 8.27 7.31 -34.61
C ALA A 315 8.82 8.24 -35.69
N ASN A 316 9.67 7.69 -36.55
CA ASN A 316 10.09 8.29 -37.81
C ASN A 316 9.57 7.44 -38.99
N ALA A 317 10.15 7.58 -40.16
CA ALA A 317 9.76 6.81 -41.35
C ALA A 317 10.11 5.30 -41.24
N ASP A 318 11.08 4.93 -40.43
CA ASP A 318 11.58 3.55 -40.30
C ASP A 318 10.90 2.78 -39.17
N GLY A 319 10.29 3.47 -38.16
CA GLY A 319 9.63 2.82 -37.03
C GLY A 319 9.71 3.64 -35.74
N PRO A 320 9.44 3.00 -34.57
CA PRO A 320 9.42 3.66 -33.27
C PRO A 320 10.83 4.06 -32.82
N MET A 321 10.96 5.31 -32.41
CA MET A 321 12.18 5.89 -31.80
C MET A 321 12.10 5.92 -30.28
N CYS A 322 10.88 6.00 -29.71
CA CYS A 322 10.68 6.11 -28.28
C CYS A 322 9.30 5.51 -27.90
N ILE A 323 9.20 4.87 -26.75
CA ILE A 323 7.92 4.58 -26.10
C ILE A 323 7.50 5.87 -25.40
N ALA A 324 6.56 6.58 -25.98
CA ALA A 324 6.16 7.92 -25.58
C ALA A 324 5.88 8.04 -24.08
N GLY A 325 6.55 8.98 -23.41
CA GLY A 325 6.41 9.24 -21.99
C GLY A 325 6.88 8.12 -21.04
N VAL A 326 7.46 7.04 -21.58
CA VAL A 326 7.94 5.88 -20.79
C VAL A 326 9.44 5.70 -20.91
N PHE A 327 9.95 5.41 -22.12
CA PHE A 327 11.38 5.14 -22.25
C PHE A 327 11.89 5.38 -23.67
N GLY A 328 13.07 6.01 -23.79
CA GLY A 328 13.72 6.29 -25.06
C GLY A 328 14.25 5.05 -25.77
N GLY A 329 14.36 5.10 -27.09
CA GLY A 329 15.02 4.10 -27.90
C GLY A 329 16.51 4.37 -28.04
N GLU A 330 17.30 3.31 -28.16
CA GLU A 330 18.76 3.37 -28.25
C GLU A 330 19.23 4.10 -29.50
N ARG A 331 18.60 3.80 -30.64
CA ARG A 331 19.08 4.26 -31.97
C ARG A 331 18.95 5.77 -32.19
N SER A 332 17.96 6.41 -31.60
CA SER A 332 17.69 7.86 -31.77
C SER A 332 18.20 8.71 -30.60
N GLY A 333 18.94 8.14 -29.68
CA GLY A 333 19.50 8.83 -28.53
C GLY A 333 20.66 9.76 -28.91
N VAL A 334 20.86 10.82 -28.13
CA VAL A 334 21.95 11.76 -28.28
C VAL A 334 23.28 11.08 -27.91
N THR A 335 24.26 11.22 -28.79
CA THR A 335 25.64 10.69 -28.66
C THR A 335 26.66 11.80 -28.67
N GLU A 336 27.94 11.51 -28.41
CA GLU A 336 29.04 12.48 -28.52
C GLU A 336 29.23 13.03 -29.96
N LYS A 337 28.67 12.35 -30.96
CA LYS A 337 28.75 12.74 -32.36
C LYS A 337 27.56 13.59 -32.82
N THR A 338 26.55 13.71 -32.04
CA THR A 338 25.34 14.46 -32.37
C THR A 338 25.65 15.94 -32.53
N VAL A 339 25.21 16.52 -33.65
CA VAL A 339 25.39 17.93 -33.99
C VAL A 339 24.09 18.68 -34.06
N ASN A 340 23.00 17.95 -34.31
CA ASN A 340 21.65 18.48 -34.41
C ASN A 340 20.75 17.75 -33.46
N VAL A 341 19.94 18.48 -32.69
CA VAL A 341 19.01 17.88 -31.71
C VAL A 341 17.58 18.32 -31.96
N PHE A 342 16.66 17.40 -31.71
CA PHE A 342 15.25 17.70 -31.65
C PHE A 342 14.79 17.55 -30.20
N VAL A 343 14.31 18.64 -29.62
CA VAL A 343 13.81 18.68 -28.22
C VAL A 343 12.30 18.49 -28.20
N GLU A 344 11.84 17.48 -27.50
CA GLU A 344 10.42 17.16 -27.27
C GLU A 344 9.95 17.70 -25.93
N SER A 345 8.79 18.34 -25.91
CA SER A 345 7.99 18.62 -24.72
C SER A 345 6.53 18.29 -25.05
N ALA A 346 5.93 17.37 -24.30
CA ALA A 346 4.61 16.85 -24.68
C ALA A 346 3.72 16.56 -23.46
N TYR A 347 2.42 16.47 -23.68
CA TYR A 347 1.44 15.90 -22.75
C TYR A 347 0.90 14.60 -23.30
N PHE A 348 1.00 13.55 -22.52
CA PHE A 348 0.45 12.23 -22.84
C PHE A 348 -0.66 11.84 -21.88
N ASP A 349 -1.66 11.09 -22.37
CA ASP A 349 -2.76 10.59 -21.55
C ASP A 349 -2.25 9.69 -20.40
N PRO A 350 -2.53 10.06 -19.14
CA PRO A 350 -2.02 9.33 -17.97
C PRO A 350 -2.40 7.84 -17.94
N HIS A 351 -3.61 7.50 -18.40
CA HIS A 351 -4.08 6.12 -18.43
C HIS A 351 -3.31 5.28 -19.44
N SER A 352 -3.03 5.85 -20.60
CA SER A 352 -2.22 5.22 -21.64
C SER A 352 -0.81 4.94 -21.15
N ILE A 353 -0.14 5.95 -20.58
CA ILE A 353 1.22 5.80 -20.05
C ILE A 353 1.27 4.76 -18.92
N ARG A 354 0.34 4.81 -17.98
CA ARG A 354 0.26 3.83 -16.87
C ARG A 354 0.07 2.41 -17.38
N LYS A 355 -0.77 2.22 -18.40
CA LYS A 355 -1.00 0.90 -19.01
C LYS A 355 0.27 0.38 -19.67
N THR A 356 0.93 1.18 -20.48
CA THR A 356 2.18 0.84 -21.16
C THR A 356 3.30 0.53 -20.16
N SER A 357 3.54 1.43 -19.19
CA SER A 357 4.54 1.26 -18.12
C SER A 357 4.36 -0.08 -17.38
N LYS A 358 3.13 -0.41 -16.98
CA LYS A 358 2.82 -1.68 -16.30
C LYS A 358 2.98 -2.89 -17.20
N THR A 359 2.55 -2.81 -18.47
CA THR A 359 2.62 -3.92 -19.43
C THR A 359 4.07 -4.33 -19.69
N HIS A 360 4.95 -3.34 -19.84
CA HIS A 360 6.38 -3.59 -20.08
C HIS A 360 7.22 -3.69 -18.81
N GLY A 361 6.64 -3.45 -17.62
CA GLY A 361 7.36 -3.46 -16.34
C GLY A 361 8.43 -2.37 -16.24
N ILE A 362 8.22 -1.21 -16.90
CA ILE A 362 9.18 -0.09 -16.93
C ILE A 362 8.67 1.03 -16.04
N GLN A 363 9.49 1.45 -15.07
CA GLN A 363 9.26 2.66 -14.27
C GLN A 363 10.42 3.62 -14.44
N THR A 364 10.13 4.83 -14.91
CA THR A 364 11.09 5.92 -15.07
C THR A 364 10.58 7.18 -14.41
N ASP A 365 11.44 8.18 -14.20
CA ASP A 365 11.03 9.49 -13.71
C ASP A 365 10.02 10.19 -14.63
N ALA A 366 10.07 9.92 -15.93
CA ALA A 366 9.10 10.39 -16.90
C ALA A 366 7.75 9.68 -16.73
N SER A 367 7.75 8.33 -16.74
CA SER A 367 6.50 7.57 -16.58
C SER A 367 5.83 7.83 -15.22
N PHE A 368 6.61 8.02 -14.16
CA PHE A 368 6.12 8.39 -12.83
C PHE A 368 5.27 9.68 -12.85
N ARG A 369 5.70 10.69 -13.60
CA ARG A 369 4.99 11.97 -13.73
C ARG A 369 3.80 11.87 -14.67
N TYR A 370 4.01 11.34 -15.87
CA TYR A 370 2.93 11.22 -16.85
C TYR A 370 1.78 10.33 -16.40
N GLU A 371 2.05 9.18 -15.78
CA GLU A 371 1.00 8.27 -15.32
C GLU A 371 0.11 8.85 -14.20
N ARG A 372 0.60 9.92 -13.54
CA ARG A 372 -0.14 10.68 -12.53
C ARG A 372 -0.80 11.93 -13.07
N GLY A 373 -0.42 12.36 -14.28
CA GLY A 373 -0.89 13.57 -14.95
C GLY A 373 0.10 14.72 -14.79
N ALA A 374 0.89 14.99 -15.83
CA ALA A 374 1.76 16.16 -15.91
C ALA A 374 0.94 17.44 -16.09
N ASP A 375 1.56 18.61 -15.85
CA ASP A 375 0.93 19.92 -16.08
C ASP A 375 0.87 20.24 -17.59
N PRO A 376 -0.30 20.30 -18.23
CA PRO A 376 -0.37 20.68 -19.64
C PRO A 376 0.02 22.14 -19.87
N GLY A 377 -0.08 23.01 -18.87
CA GLY A 377 0.25 24.42 -19.02
C GLY A 377 1.73 24.75 -19.00
N ILE A 378 2.61 23.79 -18.59
CA ILE A 378 4.06 24.04 -18.46
C ILE A 378 4.85 23.69 -19.74
N ILE A 379 4.25 22.97 -20.70
CA ILE A 379 4.91 22.41 -21.89
C ILE A 379 5.68 23.45 -22.69
N PRO A 380 5.07 24.60 -23.06
CA PRO A 380 5.80 25.64 -23.81
C PRO A 380 6.94 26.28 -23.00
N PHE A 381 6.77 26.36 -21.68
CA PHE A 381 7.80 26.90 -20.81
C PHE A 381 9.00 25.96 -20.72
N ALA A 382 8.75 24.67 -20.52
CA ALA A 382 9.79 23.66 -20.40
C ALA A 382 10.60 23.50 -21.69
N ALA A 383 9.94 23.50 -22.86
CA ALA A 383 10.58 23.47 -24.17
C ALA A 383 11.52 24.66 -24.36
N LYS A 384 11.07 25.89 -24.10
CA LYS A 384 11.87 27.12 -24.19
C LYS A 384 13.01 27.11 -23.18
N ARG A 385 12.78 26.64 -21.96
CA ARG A 385 13.81 26.57 -20.92
C ARG A 385 14.95 25.63 -21.32
N ALA A 386 14.62 24.44 -21.83
CA ALA A 386 15.59 23.47 -22.32
C ALA A 386 16.38 24.03 -23.52
N ALA A 387 15.67 24.62 -24.49
CA ALA A 387 16.33 25.21 -25.67
C ALA A 387 17.33 26.32 -25.30
N LEU A 388 16.94 27.22 -24.38
CA LEU A 388 17.86 28.28 -23.91
C LEU A 388 19.08 27.70 -23.19
N LEU A 389 18.91 26.68 -22.35
CA LEU A 389 20.04 26.01 -21.69
C LEU A 389 20.93 25.27 -22.68
N ILE A 390 20.38 24.65 -23.72
CA ILE A 390 21.16 24.00 -24.78
C ILE A 390 21.98 25.05 -25.53
N LEU A 391 21.40 26.17 -25.93
CA LEU A 391 22.11 27.26 -26.62
C LEU A 391 23.24 27.83 -25.75
N GLU A 392 23.03 27.95 -24.44
CA GLU A 392 24.01 28.44 -23.48
C GLU A 392 25.18 27.46 -23.28
N LEU A 393 24.89 26.16 -23.11
CA LEU A 393 25.85 25.16 -22.64
C LEU A 393 26.44 24.30 -23.77
N ALA A 394 25.70 24.13 -24.87
CA ALA A 394 26.14 23.34 -26.03
C ALA A 394 26.32 24.18 -27.30
N GLY A 395 25.88 25.45 -27.30
CA GLY A 395 25.91 26.32 -28.47
C GLY A 395 24.82 25.96 -29.49
N GLY A 396 25.07 26.29 -30.75
CA GLY A 396 24.12 26.05 -31.83
C GLY A 396 23.15 27.22 -32.05
N HIS A 397 22.09 26.94 -32.80
CA HIS A 397 21.03 27.90 -33.09
C HIS A 397 19.69 27.18 -33.34
N ILE A 398 18.58 27.83 -33.01
CA ILE A 398 17.25 27.30 -33.29
C ILE A 398 16.95 27.35 -34.79
N LYS A 399 16.54 26.24 -35.39
CA LYS A 399 16.18 26.13 -36.78
C LYS A 399 14.68 26.19 -37.01
N GLY A 400 14.21 27.23 -37.71
CA GLY A 400 12.82 27.43 -38.02
C GLY A 400 11.95 27.71 -36.79
N LYS A 401 10.65 27.53 -36.93
CA LYS A 401 9.69 27.76 -35.87
C LYS A 401 9.47 26.53 -34.99
N THR A 402 9.19 26.75 -33.71
CA THR A 402 8.68 25.71 -32.82
C THR A 402 7.47 25.01 -33.45
N GLN A 403 7.51 23.69 -33.50
CA GLN A 403 6.43 22.86 -34.02
C GLN A 403 5.45 22.58 -32.90
N ILE A 404 4.19 23.01 -33.05
CA ILE A 404 3.16 22.88 -32.00
C ILE A 404 1.99 22.11 -32.60
N SER A 405 1.60 21.04 -31.93
CA SER A 405 0.39 20.28 -32.21
C SER A 405 -0.48 20.25 -30.96
N TYR A 406 -1.48 21.15 -30.92
CA TYR A 406 -2.41 21.28 -29.78
C TYR A 406 -3.79 21.72 -30.31
N PRO A 407 -4.52 20.81 -31.03
CA PRO A 407 -5.75 21.18 -31.70
C PRO A 407 -6.92 21.44 -30.77
N GLN A 408 -6.89 20.85 -29.57
CA GLN A 408 -7.94 20.99 -28.55
C GLN A 408 -7.30 21.36 -27.21
N PRO A 409 -7.17 22.65 -26.93
CA PRO A 409 -6.58 23.11 -25.68
C PRO A 409 -7.34 22.59 -24.45
N ILE A 410 -6.58 22.08 -23.45
CA ILE A 410 -7.13 21.61 -22.19
C ILE A 410 -7.55 22.85 -21.38
N GLU A 411 -8.84 22.99 -21.15
CA GLU A 411 -9.39 24.12 -20.42
C GLU A 411 -9.18 23.95 -18.91
N LYS A 412 -8.85 25.07 -18.23
CA LYS A 412 -8.78 25.10 -16.76
C LYS A 412 -10.15 24.78 -16.17
N LYS A 413 -10.16 24.06 -15.07
CA LYS A 413 -11.39 23.70 -14.35
C LYS A 413 -11.93 24.89 -13.60
N VAL A 414 -13.14 25.35 -13.98
CA VAL A 414 -13.84 26.46 -13.34
C VAL A 414 -14.72 25.95 -12.22
N ILE A 415 -14.54 26.49 -11.03
CA ILE A 415 -15.20 26.06 -9.79
C ILE A 415 -15.92 27.26 -9.18
N ASP A 416 -17.18 27.06 -8.80
CA ASP A 416 -18.00 28.05 -8.10
C ASP A 416 -17.89 27.85 -6.58
N LEU A 417 -17.41 28.86 -5.86
CA LEU A 417 -17.13 28.82 -4.43
C LEU A 417 -18.14 29.66 -3.65
N ASP A 418 -18.65 29.09 -2.55
CA ASP A 418 -19.44 29.78 -1.53
C ASP A 418 -18.64 29.77 -0.22
N TYR A 419 -18.14 30.92 0.20
CA TYR A 419 -17.23 31.02 1.34
C TYR A 419 -17.88 30.65 2.67
N ASP A 420 -19.17 31.01 2.86
CA ASP A 420 -19.90 30.61 4.07
C ASP A 420 -20.08 29.07 4.15
N ARG A 421 -20.31 28.42 2.99
CA ARG A 421 -20.40 26.96 2.91
C ARG A 421 -19.04 26.30 3.14
N ILE A 422 -17.97 26.88 2.61
CA ILE A 422 -16.60 26.43 2.86
C ILE A 422 -16.28 26.50 4.35
N GLU A 423 -16.53 27.64 5.02
CA GLU A 423 -16.31 27.80 6.46
C GLU A 423 -17.16 26.83 7.30
N ALA A 424 -18.41 26.60 6.88
CA ALA A 424 -19.29 25.64 7.55
C ALA A 424 -18.79 24.20 7.38
N PHE A 425 -18.25 23.84 6.21
CA PHE A 425 -17.67 22.54 5.93
C PHE A 425 -16.37 22.30 6.72
N ILE A 426 -15.51 23.32 6.82
CA ILE A 426 -14.29 23.30 7.64
C ILE A 426 -14.62 23.22 9.15
N GLY A 427 -15.74 23.79 9.56
CA GLY A 427 -16.14 23.91 10.96
C GLY A 427 -15.50 25.08 11.71
N LYS A 428 -14.79 25.96 10.99
CA LYS A 428 -14.14 27.18 11.54
C LYS A 428 -14.32 28.35 10.59
N LYS A 429 -14.58 29.52 11.14
CA LYS A 429 -14.56 30.75 10.38
C LYS A 429 -13.11 31.21 10.16
N LEU A 430 -12.66 31.17 8.93
CA LEU A 430 -11.32 31.60 8.53
C LEU A 430 -11.27 33.09 8.20
N GLY A 431 -12.39 33.65 7.69
CA GLY A 431 -12.50 34.97 7.07
C GLY A 431 -12.32 34.87 5.53
N HIS A 432 -13.22 35.54 4.80
CA HIS A 432 -13.25 35.50 3.34
C HIS A 432 -11.97 36.03 2.70
N ASP A 433 -11.32 36.99 3.30
CA ASP A 433 -10.04 37.54 2.89
C ASP A 433 -8.89 36.54 3.05
N VAL A 434 -8.91 35.70 4.06
CA VAL A 434 -7.92 34.62 4.24
C VAL A 434 -8.09 33.56 3.14
N ILE A 435 -9.34 33.19 2.83
CA ILE A 435 -9.65 32.26 1.73
C ILE A 435 -9.14 32.81 0.39
N GLU A 436 -9.47 34.08 0.08
CA GLU A 436 -9.03 34.71 -1.16
C GLU A 436 -7.51 34.85 -1.26
N ASN A 437 -6.84 35.17 -0.13
CA ASN A 437 -5.38 35.25 -0.08
C ASN A 437 -4.72 33.88 -0.37
N ILE A 438 -5.22 32.80 0.25
CA ILE A 438 -4.71 31.45 0.00
C ILE A 438 -4.84 31.09 -1.48
N LEU A 439 -6.04 31.29 -2.06
CA LEU A 439 -6.28 31.00 -3.46
C LEU A 439 -5.39 31.84 -4.40
N THR A 440 -5.15 33.11 -4.05
CA THR A 440 -4.24 33.97 -4.80
C THR A 440 -2.79 33.49 -4.72
N TYR A 441 -2.34 33.06 -3.54
CA TYR A 441 -0.97 32.53 -3.35
C TYR A 441 -0.76 31.19 -4.04
N LEU A 442 -1.82 30.38 -4.18
CA LEU A 442 -1.86 29.15 -4.95
C LEU A 442 -2.11 29.37 -6.46
N ALA A 443 -2.10 30.63 -6.92
CA ALA A 443 -2.25 31.03 -8.32
C ALA A 443 -3.59 30.62 -8.98
N TYR A 444 -4.69 30.60 -8.23
CA TYR A 444 -6.03 30.51 -8.81
C TYR A 444 -6.38 31.79 -9.57
N ASP A 445 -6.97 31.65 -10.75
CA ASP A 445 -7.48 32.77 -11.53
C ASP A 445 -8.92 33.10 -11.05
N PHE A 446 -9.13 34.31 -10.53
CA PHE A 446 -10.47 34.79 -10.17
C PHE A 446 -11.21 35.27 -11.43
N ILE A 447 -12.15 34.45 -11.94
CA ILE A 447 -12.97 34.77 -13.11
C ILE A 447 -14.06 35.78 -12.72
N GLU A 448 -14.69 35.60 -11.55
CA GLU A 448 -15.75 36.46 -11.01
C GLU A 448 -15.66 36.49 -9.50
N LYS A 449 -15.68 37.68 -8.92
CA LYS A 449 -15.79 37.89 -7.46
C LYS A 449 -17.15 38.42 -7.11
N ARG A 450 -17.78 37.89 -6.06
CA ARG A 450 -19.08 38.34 -5.53
C ARG A 450 -19.06 38.36 -4.01
N PRO A 451 -19.98 39.11 -3.34
CA PRO A 451 -20.10 39.01 -1.90
C PRO A 451 -20.34 37.60 -1.42
N GLY A 452 -19.43 37.06 -0.57
CA GLY A 452 -19.53 35.74 -0.01
C GLY A 452 -19.11 34.59 -0.92
N GLY A 453 -18.47 34.84 -2.08
CA GLY A 453 -18.00 33.76 -2.96
C GLY A 453 -17.28 34.23 -4.21
N ALA A 454 -16.81 33.30 -4.98
CA ALA A 454 -16.13 33.56 -6.26
C ALA A 454 -16.27 32.40 -7.24
N LYS A 455 -16.14 32.69 -8.55
CA LYS A 455 -15.78 31.68 -9.54
C LYS A 455 -14.29 31.74 -9.77
N VAL A 456 -13.63 30.63 -9.63
CA VAL A 456 -12.17 30.52 -9.79
C VAL A 456 -11.83 29.45 -10.83
N ALA A 457 -10.74 29.66 -11.56
CA ALA A 457 -10.15 28.58 -12.34
C ALA A 457 -8.93 28.03 -11.62
N ALA A 458 -8.90 26.71 -11.41
CA ALA A 458 -7.76 26.04 -10.84
C ALA A 458 -6.56 26.08 -11.80
N PRO A 459 -5.33 26.25 -11.31
CA PRO A 459 -4.12 26.13 -12.13
C PRO A 459 -4.03 24.78 -12.83
N SER A 460 -3.43 24.73 -14.02
CA SER A 460 -3.35 23.52 -14.85
C SER A 460 -2.58 22.37 -14.17
N TYR A 461 -1.64 22.67 -13.26
CA TYR A 461 -0.91 21.67 -12.50
C TYR A 461 -1.71 21.00 -11.39
N MET A 462 -2.86 21.55 -11.00
CA MET A 462 -3.77 20.94 -10.02
C MET A 462 -4.76 20.02 -10.73
N ILE A 463 -4.28 18.85 -11.12
CA ILE A 463 -5.01 17.91 -11.97
C ILE A 463 -6.25 17.31 -11.32
N ASP A 464 -6.28 17.23 -9.99
CA ASP A 464 -7.32 16.61 -9.17
C ASP A 464 -8.35 17.61 -8.62
N VAL A 465 -8.16 18.91 -8.86
CA VAL A 465 -9.03 19.97 -8.31
C VAL A 465 -10.09 20.36 -9.32
N TYR A 466 -11.33 19.93 -9.11
CA TYR A 466 -12.47 20.22 -9.97
C TYR A 466 -13.79 20.46 -9.24
N ARG A 467 -13.84 20.32 -7.92
CA ARG A 467 -15.01 20.57 -7.06
C ARG A 467 -14.64 21.53 -5.93
N GLU A 468 -15.64 22.14 -5.30
CA GLU A 468 -15.46 23.02 -4.17
C GLU A 468 -14.76 22.31 -2.99
N CYS A 469 -15.08 21.05 -2.72
CA CYS A 469 -14.42 20.29 -1.65
C CYS A 469 -12.92 20.07 -1.89
N ASP A 470 -12.51 19.97 -3.16
CA ASP A 470 -11.11 19.84 -3.53
C ASP A 470 -10.37 21.17 -3.25
N VAL A 471 -11.05 22.30 -3.51
CA VAL A 471 -10.53 23.63 -3.14
C VAL A 471 -10.46 23.81 -1.62
N VAL A 472 -11.40 23.25 -0.87
CA VAL A 472 -11.34 23.25 0.61
C VAL A 472 -10.11 22.50 1.11
N GLU A 473 -9.76 21.38 0.51
CA GLU A 473 -8.52 20.65 0.82
C GLU A 473 -7.29 21.54 0.61
N GLU A 474 -7.21 22.23 -0.54
CA GLU A 474 -6.12 23.16 -0.83
C GLU A 474 -6.03 24.31 0.15
N ILE A 475 -7.18 24.86 0.58
CA ILE A 475 -7.23 25.89 1.60
C ILE A 475 -6.72 25.35 2.95
N LEU A 476 -7.18 24.16 3.36
CA LEU A 476 -6.84 23.56 4.65
C LEU A 476 -5.38 23.16 4.75
N ARG A 477 -4.78 22.63 3.69
CA ARG A 477 -3.37 22.24 3.72
C ARG A 477 -2.46 23.48 3.89
N ILE A 478 -2.78 24.61 3.26
CA ILE A 478 -2.01 25.85 3.41
C ILE A 478 -2.31 26.55 4.74
N TYR A 479 -3.58 26.56 5.19
CA TYR A 479 -3.97 27.09 6.50
C TYR A 479 -3.41 26.27 7.65
N SER A 480 -3.12 24.99 7.42
CA SER A 480 -2.78 23.92 8.34
C SER A 480 -3.97 23.33 9.10
N TYR A 481 -4.16 22.04 8.97
CA TYR A 481 -5.14 21.27 9.75
C TYR A 481 -4.94 21.42 11.26
N ASN A 482 -3.69 21.61 11.72
CA ASN A 482 -3.37 21.80 13.13
C ASN A 482 -3.96 23.08 13.73
N ASN A 483 -4.37 24.05 12.91
CA ASN A 483 -5.00 25.30 13.33
C ASN A 483 -6.52 25.18 13.47
N ILE A 484 -7.09 23.98 13.24
CA ILE A 484 -8.52 23.72 13.42
C ILE A 484 -8.76 23.14 14.81
N GLU A 485 -9.46 23.88 15.66
CA GLU A 485 -9.78 23.44 17.01
C GLU A 485 -10.83 22.31 16.96
N LEU A 486 -10.60 21.26 17.73
CA LEU A 486 -11.60 20.20 17.89
C LEU A 486 -12.79 20.74 18.70
N PRO A 487 -14.03 20.58 18.24
CA PRO A 487 -15.20 20.99 18.98
C PRO A 487 -15.32 20.20 20.28
N GLN A 488 -15.60 20.89 21.38
CA GLN A 488 -15.82 20.23 22.68
C GLN A 488 -17.13 19.42 22.72
N HIS A 489 -18.06 19.75 21.83
CA HIS A 489 -19.36 19.09 21.74
C HIS A 489 -19.69 18.77 20.29
N MET A 490 -20.08 17.52 20.04
CA MET A 490 -20.58 17.08 18.75
C MET A 490 -22.11 16.97 18.81
N LYS A 491 -22.81 17.59 17.85
CA LYS A 491 -24.25 17.35 17.64
C LYS A 491 -24.38 16.25 16.62
N MET A 492 -25.02 15.14 17.04
CA MET A 492 -25.33 14.04 16.15
C MET A 492 -26.79 13.66 16.30
N SER A 493 -27.40 13.29 15.18
CA SER A 493 -28.71 12.62 15.22
C SER A 493 -28.47 11.17 15.65
N VAL A 494 -29.06 10.79 16.78
CA VAL A 494 -29.02 9.39 17.20
C VAL A 494 -30.10 8.65 16.43
N GLY A 495 -29.71 7.82 15.50
CA GLY A 495 -30.62 6.90 14.82
C GLY A 495 -31.13 5.84 15.79
N THR A 496 -32.27 5.23 15.45
CA THR A 496 -32.75 4.04 16.17
C THR A 496 -31.82 2.87 15.88
N THR A 497 -31.22 2.31 16.93
CA THR A 497 -30.46 1.05 16.81
C THR A 497 -31.41 -0.07 16.36
N PRO A 498 -31.01 -0.93 15.42
CA PRO A 498 -31.78 -2.12 15.08
C PRO A 498 -32.05 -2.98 16.32
N ASP A 499 -33.24 -3.56 16.41
CA ASP A 499 -33.56 -4.51 17.47
C ASP A 499 -33.76 -5.91 16.86
N PRO A 500 -32.90 -6.89 17.13
CA PRO A 500 -31.70 -6.82 18.01
C PRO A 500 -30.55 -6.02 17.43
N ASP A 501 -29.80 -5.35 18.29
CA ASP A 501 -28.51 -4.72 17.95
C ASP A 501 -27.47 -5.81 17.64
N PRO A 502 -26.91 -5.87 16.41
CA PRO A 502 -25.96 -6.90 16.02
C PRO A 502 -24.67 -6.88 16.85
N GLU A 503 -24.15 -5.68 17.16
CA GLU A 503 -22.91 -5.53 17.92
C GLU A 503 -23.09 -5.88 19.40
N ALA A 504 -24.18 -5.44 20.01
CA ALA A 504 -24.50 -5.82 21.38
C ALA A 504 -24.74 -7.34 21.50
N THR A 505 -25.37 -7.94 20.48
CA THR A 505 -25.59 -9.40 20.40
C THR A 505 -24.23 -10.12 20.28
N ARG A 506 -23.36 -9.66 19.40
CA ARG A 506 -22.00 -10.20 19.23
C ARG A 506 -21.21 -10.15 20.54
N ASN A 507 -21.16 -8.98 21.19
CA ASN A 507 -20.45 -8.79 22.44
C ASN A 507 -20.99 -9.68 23.57
N TYR A 508 -22.32 -9.84 23.65
CA TYR A 508 -22.94 -10.72 24.65
C TYR A 508 -22.54 -12.18 24.44
N ILE A 509 -22.58 -12.69 23.21
CA ILE A 509 -22.16 -14.05 22.86
C ILE A 509 -20.68 -14.24 23.12
N SER A 510 -19.83 -13.29 22.67
CA SER A 510 -18.37 -13.34 22.88
C SER A 510 -18.02 -13.40 24.37
N ASN A 511 -18.62 -12.54 25.20
CA ASN A 511 -18.39 -12.54 26.65
C ASN A 511 -18.81 -13.87 27.31
N PHE A 512 -19.91 -14.44 26.86
CA PHE A 512 -20.35 -15.76 27.33
C PHE A 512 -19.31 -16.84 26.97
N LEU A 513 -18.83 -16.90 25.76
CA LEU A 513 -17.85 -17.90 25.31
C LEU A 513 -16.49 -17.72 25.97
N VAL A 514 -16.01 -16.49 26.10
CA VAL A 514 -14.74 -16.18 26.78
C VAL A 514 -14.82 -16.61 28.25
N ALA A 515 -15.95 -16.39 28.93
CA ALA A 515 -16.17 -16.89 30.30
C ALA A 515 -16.08 -18.41 30.40
N ASP A 516 -16.44 -19.14 29.34
CA ASP A 516 -16.34 -20.61 29.23
C ASP A 516 -14.98 -21.09 28.67
N GLY A 517 -13.99 -20.17 28.53
CA GLY A 517 -12.63 -20.47 28.14
C GLY A 517 -12.41 -20.60 26.63
N PHE A 518 -13.28 -20.03 25.81
CA PHE A 518 -13.04 -19.88 24.38
C PHE A 518 -12.15 -18.68 24.12
N VAL A 519 -11.38 -18.74 23.01
CA VAL A 519 -10.56 -17.66 22.48
C VAL A 519 -11.12 -17.22 21.14
N GLU A 520 -11.31 -15.92 20.96
CA GLU A 520 -11.70 -15.37 19.65
C GLU A 520 -10.55 -15.46 18.66
N THR A 521 -10.84 -15.87 17.45
CA THR A 521 -9.90 -15.90 16.32
C THR A 521 -10.42 -15.00 15.21
N MET A 522 -9.48 -14.42 14.45
CA MET A 522 -9.78 -13.59 13.31
C MET A 522 -8.86 -14.01 12.17
N ASN A 523 -9.43 -14.66 11.17
CA ASN A 523 -8.73 -15.15 10.02
C ASN A 523 -8.95 -14.25 8.80
N ASN A 524 -8.02 -14.30 7.86
CA ASN A 524 -8.18 -13.62 6.58
C ASN A 524 -9.38 -14.19 5.81
N SER A 525 -10.13 -13.33 5.14
CA SER A 525 -11.18 -13.75 4.21
C SER A 525 -10.63 -14.39 2.94
N LEU A 526 -9.36 -14.12 2.59
CA LEU A 526 -8.67 -14.81 1.51
C LEU A 526 -8.08 -16.12 2.02
N THR A 527 -8.19 -17.16 1.19
CA THR A 527 -7.74 -18.51 1.52
C THR A 527 -7.26 -19.25 0.26
N LYS A 528 -6.83 -20.46 0.45
CA LYS A 528 -6.30 -21.35 -0.60
C LYS A 528 -7.43 -22.04 -1.36
N GLY A 529 -7.54 -21.82 -2.66
CA GLY A 529 -8.53 -22.46 -3.52
C GLY A 529 -8.45 -23.99 -3.52
N ALA A 530 -7.25 -24.55 -3.36
CA ALA A 530 -7.03 -25.98 -3.29
C ALA A 530 -7.76 -26.69 -2.13
N TYR A 531 -8.15 -25.97 -1.08
CA TYR A 531 -8.94 -26.54 0.03
C TYR A 531 -10.32 -26.98 -0.42
N TYR A 532 -10.89 -26.34 -1.43
CA TYR A 532 -12.24 -26.60 -1.96
C TYR A 532 -12.26 -27.74 -2.98
N SER A 533 -11.09 -28.22 -3.42
CA SER A 533 -11.00 -29.29 -4.41
C SER A 533 -11.63 -30.59 -3.87
N GLY A 534 -12.60 -31.10 -4.62
CA GLY A 534 -13.35 -32.31 -4.31
C GLY A 534 -14.41 -32.16 -3.22
N LEU A 535 -14.69 -30.96 -2.70
CA LEU A 535 -15.82 -30.70 -1.82
C LEU A 535 -17.10 -30.52 -2.63
N GLN A 536 -18.18 -31.16 -2.18
CA GLN A 536 -19.52 -31.05 -2.78
C GLN A 536 -20.32 -29.91 -2.13
N THR A 537 -20.14 -29.70 -0.81
CA THR A 537 -20.85 -28.67 -0.04
C THR A 537 -20.35 -27.27 -0.43
N PHE A 538 -19.05 -27.15 -0.60
CA PHE A 538 -18.39 -25.90 -0.98
C PHE A 538 -17.55 -26.12 -2.25
N PRO A 539 -18.21 -26.23 -3.41
CA PRO A 539 -17.52 -26.57 -4.65
C PRO A 539 -16.58 -25.45 -5.12
N GLU A 540 -15.46 -25.84 -5.73
CA GLU A 540 -14.43 -24.93 -6.22
C GLU A 540 -14.97 -23.90 -7.23
N GLU A 541 -15.99 -24.28 -8.02
CA GLU A 541 -16.63 -23.42 -9.02
C GLU A 541 -17.37 -22.23 -8.41
N ARG A 542 -17.72 -22.33 -7.13
CA ARG A 542 -18.34 -21.25 -6.37
C ARG A 542 -17.34 -20.33 -5.69
N CYS A 543 -16.04 -20.63 -5.74
CA CYS A 543 -15.03 -19.74 -5.19
C CYS A 543 -15.02 -18.39 -5.93
N VAL A 544 -14.96 -17.31 -5.16
CA VAL A 544 -14.68 -15.97 -5.66
C VAL A 544 -13.16 -15.86 -5.84
N LYS A 545 -12.70 -15.87 -7.08
CA LYS A 545 -11.27 -15.87 -7.43
C LYS A 545 -10.73 -14.43 -7.43
N ILE A 546 -9.52 -14.26 -6.89
CA ILE A 546 -8.81 -12.98 -6.91
C ILE A 546 -8.06 -12.86 -8.25
N VAL A 547 -8.18 -11.72 -8.90
CA VAL A 547 -7.57 -11.47 -10.23
C VAL A 547 -6.04 -11.47 -10.15
N ASN A 548 -5.48 -10.79 -9.14
CA ASN A 548 -4.04 -10.67 -8.92
C ASN A 548 -3.68 -11.09 -7.49
N PRO A 549 -3.70 -12.41 -7.16
CA PRO A 549 -3.41 -12.85 -5.82
C PRO A 549 -1.94 -12.64 -5.46
N LEU A 550 -1.66 -12.24 -4.23
CA LEU A 550 -0.29 -12.10 -3.71
C LEU A 550 0.45 -13.44 -3.66
N SER A 551 -0.28 -14.54 -3.46
CA SER A 551 0.26 -15.91 -3.47
C SER A 551 -0.83 -16.91 -3.84
N SER A 552 -0.44 -18.14 -4.17
CA SER A 552 -1.35 -19.27 -4.38
C SER A 552 -2.16 -19.64 -3.12
N ASP A 553 -1.71 -19.21 -1.95
CA ASP A 553 -2.35 -19.50 -0.67
C ASP A 553 -3.44 -18.48 -0.30
N LEU A 554 -3.56 -17.38 -1.06
CA LEU A 554 -4.54 -16.30 -0.87
C LEU A 554 -5.24 -15.97 -2.20
N ASN A 555 -5.63 -16.97 -2.96
CA ASN A 555 -6.12 -16.82 -4.34
C ASN A 555 -7.64 -16.84 -4.48
N VAL A 556 -8.38 -17.17 -3.42
CA VAL A 556 -9.85 -17.15 -3.41
C VAL A 556 -10.39 -16.59 -2.09
N MET A 557 -11.64 -16.12 -2.11
CA MET A 557 -12.35 -15.79 -0.87
C MET A 557 -13.00 -17.05 -0.28
N ARG A 558 -13.06 -17.13 1.06
CA ARG A 558 -13.57 -18.28 1.80
C ARG A 558 -15.08 -18.46 1.63
N GLN A 559 -15.55 -19.71 1.47
CA GLN A 559 -16.96 -20.06 1.42
C GLN A 559 -17.52 -20.49 2.81
N THR A 560 -16.64 -20.76 3.78
CA THR A 560 -17.00 -21.21 5.14
C THR A 560 -15.91 -20.81 6.11
N LEU A 561 -16.24 -20.63 7.39
CA LEU A 561 -15.26 -20.43 8.47
C LEU A 561 -14.59 -21.74 8.92
N ILE A 562 -15.18 -22.90 8.56
CA ILE A 562 -14.71 -24.21 9.03
C ILE A 562 -13.28 -24.49 8.58
N LEU A 563 -12.96 -24.20 7.33
CA LEU A 563 -11.62 -24.49 6.77
C LEU A 563 -10.53 -23.62 7.42
N ASN A 564 -10.81 -22.33 7.66
CA ASN A 564 -9.89 -21.46 8.39
C ASN A 564 -9.74 -21.88 9.85
N GLY A 565 -10.83 -22.33 10.49
CA GLY A 565 -10.76 -22.91 11.84
C GLY A 565 -9.84 -24.12 11.92
N LEU A 566 -9.82 -24.98 10.87
CA LEU A 566 -8.89 -26.10 10.79
C LEU A 566 -7.44 -25.64 10.66
N GLU A 567 -7.16 -24.56 9.91
CA GLU A 567 -5.82 -23.94 9.85
C GLU A 567 -5.37 -23.44 11.23
N VAL A 568 -6.26 -22.76 11.96
CA VAL A 568 -5.97 -22.30 13.33
C VAL A 568 -5.64 -23.47 14.25
N ILE A 569 -6.41 -24.57 14.18
CA ILE A 569 -6.16 -25.76 14.98
C ILE A 569 -4.82 -26.38 14.60
N ALA A 570 -4.55 -26.57 13.32
CA ALA A 570 -3.26 -27.08 12.84
C ALA A 570 -2.07 -26.24 13.32
N TYR A 571 -2.19 -24.92 13.20
CA TYR A 571 -1.17 -23.97 13.64
C TYR A 571 -0.83 -24.13 15.14
N ASN A 572 -1.84 -24.24 15.98
CA ASN A 572 -1.69 -24.36 17.42
C ASN A 572 -1.17 -25.75 17.84
N VAL A 573 -1.72 -26.82 17.25
CA VAL A 573 -1.27 -28.18 17.53
C VAL A 573 0.19 -28.39 17.18
N ASN A 574 0.67 -27.84 16.07
CA ASN A 574 2.08 -27.84 15.68
C ASN A 574 2.97 -27.10 16.68
N ARG A 575 2.39 -26.22 17.52
CA ARG A 575 3.08 -25.50 18.63
C ARG A 575 2.80 -26.10 20.01
N GLN A 576 2.38 -27.36 20.04
CA GLN A 576 2.13 -28.13 21.25
C GLN A 576 0.91 -27.64 22.09
N ILE A 577 0.03 -26.81 21.48
CA ILE A 577 -1.23 -26.39 22.10
C ILE A 577 -2.32 -27.27 21.54
N SER A 578 -2.65 -28.36 22.22
CA SER A 578 -3.60 -29.37 21.73
C SER A 578 -5.04 -29.16 22.23
N SER A 579 -5.25 -28.48 23.34
CA SER A 579 -6.58 -28.21 23.92
C SER A 579 -7.07 -26.85 23.42
N LEU A 580 -8.01 -26.86 22.50
CA LEU A 580 -8.44 -25.65 21.80
C LEU A 580 -9.97 -25.49 21.90
N ARG A 581 -10.39 -24.29 22.28
CA ARG A 581 -11.75 -23.78 22.20
C ARG A 581 -11.67 -22.42 21.54
N THR A 582 -12.12 -22.33 20.29
CA THR A 582 -12.05 -21.09 19.55
C THR A 582 -13.39 -20.73 18.92
N PHE A 583 -13.60 -19.43 18.68
CA PHE A 583 -14.75 -18.95 17.94
C PHE A 583 -14.32 -17.80 17.01
N GLU A 584 -15.08 -17.62 15.94
CA GLU A 584 -14.83 -16.59 14.94
C GLU A 584 -16.14 -16.01 14.40
N TYR A 585 -16.18 -14.69 14.24
CA TYR A 585 -17.14 -14.00 13.41
C TYR A 585 -16.48 -13.63 12.09
N GLY A 586 -17.13 -13.87 10.97
CA GLY A 586 -16.55 -13.51 9.69
C GLY A 586 -17.55 -13.61 8.55
N SER A 587 -17.25 -12.89 7.47
CA SER A 587 -17.97 -13.04 6.21
C SER A 587 -17.45 -14.23 5.42
N VAL A 588 -18.37 -14.88 4.71
CA VAL A 588 -18.12 -15.94 3.73
C VAL A 588 -18.71 -15.53 2.39
N TYR A 589 -18.12 -16.01 1.31
CA TYR A 589 -18.37 -15.49 -0.03
C TYR A 589 -18.56 -16.62 -1.01
N GLN A 590 -19.51 -16.49 -1.92
CA GLN A 590 -19.67 -17.46 -3.00
C GLN A 590 -20.16 -16.80 -4.29
N ARG A 591 -19.74 -17.38 -5.39
CA ARG A 591 -20.29 -17.08 -6.70
C ARG A 591 -21.57 -17.89 -6.90
N LEU A 592 -22.63 -17.21 -7.34
CA LEU A 592 -23.92 -17.85 -7.61
C LEU A 592 -23.84 -18.75 -8.85
N PRO A 593 -24.46 -19.94 -8.81
CA PRO A 593 -24.46 -20.84 -9.96
C PRO A 593 -25.12 -20.24 -11.19
N GLY A 594 -24.57 -20.50 -12.38
CA GLY A 594 -25.15 -20.06 -13.66
C GLY A 594 -25.00 -18.57 -13.96
N THR A 595 -24.23 -17.81 -13.15
CA THR A 595 -23.94 -16.39 -13.39
C THR A 595 -22.64 -16.21 -14.18
N ASP A 596 -22.54 -15.10 -14.92
CA ASP A 596 -21.37 -14.77 -15.74
C ASP A 596 -20.17 -14.24 -14.90
N GLY A 597 -20.40 -13.86 -13.63
CA GLY A 597 -19.39 -13.31 -12.74
C GLY A 597 -18.95 -11.88 -13.05
N LYS A 598 -19.68 -11.15 -13.91
CA LYS A 598 -19.29 -9.79 -14.33
C LYS A 598 -19.89 -8.67 -13.48
N THR A 599 -20.94 -8.97 -12.73
CA THR A 599 -21.63 -7.99 -11.89
C THR A 599 -21.67 -8.45 -10.44
N LEU A 600 -21.86 -7.52 -9.49
CA LEU A 600 -21.99 -7.83 -8.07
C LEU A 600 -23.16 -8.78 -7.77
N ALA A 601 -24.22 -8.74 -8.59
CA ALA A 601 -25.35 -9.67 -8.49
C ALA A 601 -24.98 -11.14 -8.74
N SER A 602 -23.78 -11.40 -9.27
CA SER A 602 -23.24 -12.75 -9.46
C SER A 602 -22.63 -13.35 -8.20
N TYR A 603 -22.52 -12.58 -7.13
CA TYR A 603 -21.84 -12.96 -5.90
C TYR A 603 -22.75 -12.78 -4.70
N GLU A 604 -22.49 -13.56 -3.68
CA GLU A 604 -23.22 -13.52 -2.42
C GLU A 604 -22.24 -13.47 -1.25
N GLU A 605 -22.53 -12.62 -0.27
CA GLU A 605 -21.80 -12.49 0.98
C GLU A 605 -22.72 -12.75 2.15
N HIS A 606 -22.31 -13.61 3.08
CA HIS A 606 -23.01 -13.88 4.32
C HIS A 606 -22.07 -13.70 5.52
N GLN A 607 -22.60 -13.13 6.58
CA GLN A 607 -21.92 -13.17 7.87
C GLN A 607 -22.25 -14.48 8.58
N CYS A 608 -21.20 -15.14 9.07
CA CYS A 608 -21.28 -16.37 9.83
C CYS A 608 -20.58 -16.22 11.18
N PHE A 609 -20.98 -17.07 12.09
CA PHE A 609 -20.35 -17.25 13.39
C PHE A 609 -20.01 -18.72 13.57
N ALA A 610 -18.78 -19.05 13.93
CA ALA A 610 -18.34 -20.42 14.13
C ALA A 610 -17.71 -20.63 15.50
N MET A 611 -17.89 -21.83 16.06
CA MET A 611 -17.21 -22.31 17.27
C MET A 611 -16.51 -23.63 16.98
N PHE A 612 -15.35 -23.80 17.57
CA PHE A 612 -14.55 -25.02 17.42
C PHE A 612 -14.11 -25.55 18.78
N LEU A 613 -14.13 -26.87 18.90
CA LEU A 613 -13.58 -27.60 20.03
C LEU A 613 -12.64 -28.69 19.51
N SER A 614 -11.42 -28.77 20.01
CA SER A 614 -10.48 -29.80 19.58
C SER A 614 -9.54 -30.17 20.73
N GLY A 615 -9.21 -31.45 20.80
CA GLY A 615 -8.29 -31.99 21.79
C GLY A 615 -8.87 -32.25 23.18
N PRO A 616 -8.04 -32.47 24.19
CA PRO A 616 -8.48 -32.79 25.55
C PRO A 616 -9.02 -31.58 26.30
N ASN A 617 -10.08 -31.75 27.07
CA ASN A 617 -10.68 -30.68 27.87
C ASN A 617 -9.82 -30.22 29.03
N ALA A 618 -9.33 -31.17 29.78
CA ALA A 618 -8.46 -30.95 30.93
C ALA A 618 -7.69 -32.23 31.24
N LYS A 619 -6.46 -32.06 31.66
CA LYS A 619 -5.63 -33.14 32.22
C LYS A 619 -5.46 -32.87 33.70
N SER A 620 -6.01 -33.72 34.53
CA SER A 620 -5.87 -33.63 36.01
C SER A 620 -5.27 -34.91 36.55
N TRP A 621 -4.44 -34.80 37.57
CA TRP A 621 -3.86 -35.97 38.24
C TRP A 621 -4.90 -36.92 38.82
N ARG A 622 -6.07 -36.37 39.11
CA ARG A 622 -7.17 -37.13 39.75
C ARG A 622 -8.15 -37.72 38.72
N MET A 623 -8.46 -37.05 37.66
CA MET A 623 -9.48 -37.46 36.69
C MET A 623 -8.88 -37.97 35.36
N GLY A 624 -7.54 -37.93 35.22
CA GLY A 624 -6.91 -38.26 33.98
C GLY A 624 -7.20 -37.24 32.85
N GLU A 625 -7.00 -37.65 31.64
CA GLU A 625 -7.27 -36.83 30.42
C GLU A 625 -8.73 -37.08 29.98
N GLN A 626 -9.53 -36.03 29.98
CA GLN A 626 -10.87 -36.06 29.44
C GLN A 626 -10.85 -35.57 27.98
N LYS A 627 -11.24 -36.41 27.03
CA LYS A 627 -11.34 -36.07 25.63
C LYS A 627 -12.55 -35.15 25.41
N GLY A 628 -12.34 -34.08 24.59
CA GLY A 628 -13.45 -33.31 24.03
C GLY A 628 -14.37 -34.21 23.22
N ASN A 629 -15.66 -33.89 23.17
CA ASN A 629 -16.62 -34.65 22.39
C ASN A 629 -17.69 -33.73 21.76
N TYR A 630 -18.41 -34.31 20.82
CA TYR A 630 -19.48 -33.62 20.09
C TYR A 630 -20.54 -33.00 21.00
N PHE A 631 -20.97 -33.74 22.06
CA PHE A 631 -22.03 -33.27 22.95
C PHE A 631 -21.62 -32.09 23.81
N GLN A 632 -20.33 -31.93 24.03
CA GLN A 632 -19.80 -30.77 24.72
C GLN A 632 -19.94 -29.51 23.85
N LEU A 633 -19.54 -29.55 22.60
CA LEU A 633 -19.74 -28.43 21.68
C LEU A 633 -21.25 -28.13 21.50
N LYS A 634 -22.03 -29.19 21.31
CA LYS A 634 -23.48 -29.06 21.22
C LYS A 634 -24.09 -28.42 22.46
N GLY A 635 -23.57 -28.72 23.64
CA GLY A 635 -23.99 -28.09 24.91
C GLY A 635 -23.76 -26.58 24.93
N TYR A 636 -22.63 -26.08 24.45
CA TYR A 636 -22.37 -24.64 24.32
C TYR A 636 -23.31 -23.98 23.29
N PHE A 637 -23.52 -24.61 22.16
CA PHE A 637 -24.47 -24.16 21.16
C PHE A 637 -25.90 -24.10 21.69
N GLU A 638 -26.37 -25.14 22.42
CA GLU A 638 -27.69 -25.17 23.03
C GLU A 638 -27.84 -24.12 24.14
N GLN A 639 -26.78 -23.87 24.94
CA GLN A 639 -26.80 -22.80 25.94
C GLN A 639 -26.92 -21.42 25.28
N LEU A 640 -26.23 -21.18 24.19
CA LEU A 640 -26.37 -19.96 23.41
C LEU A 640 -27.81 -19.79 22.92
N CYS A 641 -28.41 -20.82 22.34
CA CYS A 641 -29.82 -20.81 21.90
C CYS A 641 -30.79 -20.54 23.04
N ARG A 642 -30.60 -21.19 24.19
CA ARG A 642 -31.46 -20.98 25.39
C ARG A 642 -31.38 -19.55 25.93
N ARG A 643 -30.20 -18.91 25.92
CA ARG A 643 -30.03 -17.51 26.35
C ARG A 643 -30.90 -16.55 25.55
N TYR A 644 -31.14 -16.87 24.29
CA TYR A 644 -32.03 -16.11 23.40
C TYR A 644 -33.41 -16.75 23.25
N ALA A 645 -33.79 -17.69 24.13
CA ALA A 645 -35.06 -18.41 24.09
C ALA A 645 -35.38 -19.02 22.70
N ILE A 646 -34.35 -19.44 21.97
CA ILE A 646 -34.47 -20.14 20.70
C ILE A 646 -34.69 -21.61 20.98
N ASP A 647 -35.86 -22.11 20.58
CA ASP A 647 -36.26 -23.52 20.78
C ASP A 647 -35.84 -24.36 19.57
N LEU A 648 -34.76 -25.12 19.71
CA LEU A 648 -34.22 -26.01 18.69
C LEU A 648 -35.14 -27.17 18.30
N TYR A 649 -36.08 -27.55 19.20
CA TYR A 649 -37.05 -28.63 18.92
C TYR A 649 -38.13 -28.22 17.91
N THR A 650 -38.29 -26.93 17.67
CA THR A 650 -39.21 -26.41 16.65
C THR A 650 -38.59 -26.38 15.25
N MET A 651 -37.29 -26.59 15.15
CA MET A 651 -36.57 -26.54 13.89
C MET A 651 -36.61 -27.86 13.13
N GLU A 652 -36.52 -27.76 11.80
CA GLU A 652 -36.33 -28.92 10.95
C GLU A 652 -34.86 -29.35 11.04
N THR A 653 -34.62 -30.66 11.06
CA THR A 653 -33.26 -31.20 11.15
C THR A 653 -32.98 -32.20 10.03
N GLU A 654 -31.80 -32.16 9.51
CA GLU A 654 -31.29 -33.13 8.55
C GLU A 654 -29.82 -33.49 8.89
N ALA A 655 -29.29 -34.57 8.26
CA ALA A 655 -27.92 -34.95 8.43
C ALA A 655 -26.98 -33.88 7.84
N ALA A 656 -25.88 -33.55 8.53
CA ALA A 656 -24.89 -32.63 8.03
C ALA A 656 -24.16 -33.23 6.82
N PRO A 657 -23.62 -32.39 5.90
CA PRO A 657 -22.90 -32.85 4.73
C PRO A 657 -21.71 -33.74 5.07
N SER A 658 -21.64 -34.92 4.44
CA SER A 658 -20.66 -35.98 4.79
C SER A 658 -19.23 -35.66 4.31
N ASP A 659 -19.07 -34.76 3.34
CA ASP A 659 -17.76 -34.27 2.90
C ASP A 659 -17.11 -33.31 3.90
N ILE A 660 -17.91 -32.67 4.76
CA ILE A 660 -17.44 -31.77 5.82
C ILE A 660 -17.47 -32.47 7.21
N PHE A 661 -18.55 -33.19 7.52
CA PHE A 661 -18.77 -33.82 8.82
C PHE A 661 -18.92 -35.33 8.68
N SER A 662 -18.28 -36.10 9.55
CA SER A 662 -18.53 -37.54 9.66
C SER A 662 -19.88 -37.86 10.32
N GLU A 663 -20.24 -37.02 11.30
CA GLU A 663 -21.53 -37.05 12.01
C GLU A 663 -21.92 -35.61 12.33
N GLY A 664 -23.19 -35.26 12.12
CA GLY A 664 -23.63 -33.89 12.40
C GLY A 664 -25.09 -33.65 12.02
N ILE A 665 -25.55 -32.46 12.37
CA ILE A 665 -26.93 -32.00 12.21
C ILE A 665 -26.91 -30.60 11.56
N VAL A 666 -27.80 -30.42 10.59
CA VAL A 666 -28.19 -29.08 10.08
C VAL A 666 -29.53 -28.71 10.71
N TYR A 667 -29.63 -27.51 11.27
CA TYR A 667 -30.87 -26.91 11.74
C TYR A 667 -31.39 -25.92 10.71
N ARG A 668 -32.66 -26.06 10.29
CA ARG A 668 -33.34 -25.18 9.35
C ARG A 668 -34.54 -24.53 9.95
N LEU A 669 -34.84 -23.31 9.50
CA LEU A 669 -36.09 -22.66 9.88
C LEU A 669 -37.30 -23.36 9.25
N PRO A 670 -38.37 -23.67 10.02
CA PRO A 670 -39.58 -24.27 9.47
C PRO A 670 -40.24 -23.31 8.45
N GLY A 671 -40.64 -23.88 7.32
CA GLY A 671 -41.35 -23.17 6.26
C GLY A 671 -40.50 -22.39 5.27
N THR A 672 -39.40 -21.79 5.69
CA THR A 672 -38.45 -21.10 4.77
C THR A 672 -37.31 -21.99 4.34
N HIS A 673 -37.02 -23.04 5.09
CA HIS A 673 -35.90 -23.96 4.94
C HIS A 673 -34.50 -23.29 4.97
N GLU A 674 -34.43 -22.00 5.41
CA GLU A 674 -33.17 -21.31 5.60
C GLU A 674 -32.30 -22.07 6.61
N VAL A 675 -31.01 -22.25 6.31
CA VAL A 675 -30.07 -22.87 7.25
C VAL A 675 -29.82 -21.89 8.39
N PHE A 676 -30.04 -22.34 9.62
CA PHE A 676 -29.70 -21.61 10.83
C PHE A 676 -28.27 -21.97 11.29
N ALA A 677 -28.03 -23.26 11.47
CA ALA A 677 -26.76 -23.75 11.98
C ALA A 677 -26.43 -25.14 11.45
N THR A 678 -25.17 -25.40 11.23
CA THR A 678 -24.60 -26.71 10.92
C THR A 678 -23.57 -27.06 11.98
N LEU A 679 -23.70 -28.21 12.64
CA LEU A 679 -22.72 -28.65 13.62
C LEU A 679 -22.46 -30.14 13.53
N GLY A 680 -21.20 -30.51 13.87
CA GLY A 680 -20.83 -31.93 13.81
C GLY A 680 -19.38 -32.20 14.19
N THR A 681 -19.01 -33.45 14.06
CA THR A 681 -17.62 -33.92 14.09
C THR A 681 -17.05 -33.77 12.69
N VAL A 682 -16.04 -32.95 12.55
CA VAL A 682 -15.37 -32.73 11.24
C VAL A 682 -14.85 -34.05 10.70
N SER A 683 -15.06 -34.30 9.42
CA SER A 683 -14.60 -35.51 8.74
C SER A 683 -13.09 -35.69 8.93
N PRO A 684 -12.63 -36.89 9.39
CA PRO A 684 -11.20 -37.16 9.53
C PRO A 684 -10.43 -37.01 8.20
N ALA A 685 -11.08 -37.26 7.07
CA ALA A 685 -10.49 -37.09 5.75
C ALA A 685 -10.25 -35.60 5.45
N LEU A 686 -11.17 -34.72 5.84
CA LEU A 686 -11.02 -33.29 5.72
C LEU A 686 -9.95 -32.76 6.69
N ALA A 687 -10.02 -33.16 7.97
CA ALA A 687 -9.06 -32.74 8.99
C ALA A 687 -7.61 -33.10 8.60
N LYS A 688 -7.42 -34.27 7.99
CA LYS A 688 -6.11 -34.73 7.50
C LYS A 688 -5.56 -33.83 6.38
N LYS A 689 -6.38 -33.21 5.54
CA LYS A 689 -5.91 -32.24 4.54
C LYS A 689 -5.22 -31.03 5.16
N PHE A 690 -5.50 -30.73 6.44
CA PHE A 690 -4.92 -29.66 7.25
C PHE A 690 -3.88 -30.18 8.26
N ASP A 691 -3.41 -31.43 8.15
CA ASP A 691 -2.48 -32.08 9.10
C ASP A 691 -3.01 -32.16 10.54
N VAL A 692 -4.33 -32.07 10.73
CA VAL A 692 -4.99 -32.22 12.04
C VAL A 692 -5.33 -33.69 12.26
N ARG A 693 -4.71 -34.30 13.29
CA ARG A 693 -4.90 -35.73 13.64
C ARG A 693 -5.88 -35.94 14.78
N GLN A 694 -6.12 -34.94 15.60
CA GLN A 694 -7.06 -35.00 16.72
C GLN A 694 -8.49 -34.69 16.24
N PRO A 695 -9.53 -35.21 16.94
CA PRO A 695 -10.90 -34.88 16.60
C PRO A 695 -11.17 -33.40 16.68
N VAL A 696 -11.94 -32.88 15.72
CA VAL A 696 -12.42 -31.51 15.69
C VAL A 696 -13.93 -31.52 15.66
N PHE A 697 -14.54 -30.73 16.54
CA PHE A 697 -15.96 -30.48 16.58
C PHE A 697 -16.19 -29.03 16.20
N ALA A 698 -17.10 -28.78 15.27
CA ALA A 698 -17.37 -27.45 14.76
C ALA A 698 -18.88 -27.17 14.66
N VAL A 699 -19.24 -25.91 14.88
CA VAL A 699 -20.56 -25.36 14.54
C VAL A 699 -20.36 -24.09 13.75
N GLU A 700 -21.12 -23.93 12.69
CA GLU A 700 -21.22 -22.70 11.91
C GLU A 700 -22.68 -22.24 11.91
N ILE A 701 -22.91 -20.99 12.28
CA ILE A 701 -24.22 -20.34 12.40
C ILE A 701 -24.30 -19.21 11.39
N VAL A 702 -25.38 -19.15 10.64
CA VAL A 702 -25.66 -18.02 9.75
C VAL A 702 -26.16 -16.84 10.60
N TRP A 703 -25.32 -15.80 10.70
CA TRP A 703 -25.52 -14.69 11.63
C TRP A 703 -26.83 -13.94 11.43
N GLN A 704 -27.20 -13.65 10.19
CA GLN A 704 -28.47 -12.98 9.87
C GLN A 704 -29.68 -13.79 10.28
N VAL A 705 -29.60 -15.12 10.20
CA VAL A 705 -30.70 -16.01 10.63
C VAL A 705 -30.82 -16.03 12.15
N LEU A 706 -29.69 -16.00 12.86
CA LEU A 706 -29.68 -15.86 14.32
C LEU A 706 -30.35 -14.55 14.75
N LEU A 707 -29.99 -13.43 14.15
CA LEU A 707 -30.60 -12.12 14.45
C LEU A 707 -32.10 -12.11 14.15
N LYS A 708 -32.54 -12.70 13.02
CA LYS A 708 -33.96 -12.87 12.71
C LYS A 708 -34.70 -13.69 13.77
N LEU A 709 -34.07 -14.74 14.32
CA LEU A 709 -34.66 -15.55 15.39
C LEU A 709 -34.77 -14.74 16.67
N ILE A 710 -33.73 -14.04 17.08
CA ILE A 710 -33.70 -13.19 18.27
C ILE A 710 -34.79 -12.12 18.19
N ALA A 711 -34.94 -11.45 17.04
CA ALA A 711 -35.98 -10.43 16.83
C ALA A 711 -37.45 -10.95 17.02
N ARG A 712 -37.66 -12.25 16.82
CA ARG A 712 -38.98 -12.86 16.98
C ARG A 712 -39.33 -13.22 18.43
N VAL A 713 -38.30 -13.26 19.29
CA VAL A 713 -38.48 -13.67 20.71
C VAL A 713 -39.09 -12.52 21.49
N LYS A 714 -40.22 -12.81 22.15
CA LYS A 714 -40.81 -11.90 23.13
C LYS A 714 -40.53 -12.42 24.53
N VAL A 715 -39.59 -11.78 25.20
CA VAL A 715 -39.28 -12.12 26.59
C VAL A 715 -40.46 -11.77 27.47
N LYS A 716 -40.99 -12.76 28.19
CA LYS A 716 -42.02 -12.59 29.20
C LYS A 716 -41.51 -13.06 30.53
N PHE A 717 -41.67 -12.23 31.54
CA PHE A 717 -41.40 -12.61 32.91
C PHE A 717 -42.36 -13.72 33.33
N GLN A 718 -41.83 -14.77 33.95
CA GLN A 718 -42.60 -15.83 34.61
C GLN A 718 -42.05 -15.99 36.02
N GLU A 719 -42.97 -16.03 37.00
CA GLU A 719 -42.58 -16.35 38.37
C GLU A 719 -42.01 -17.77 38.45
N LEU A 720 -41.04 -17.96 39.31
CA LEU A 720 -40.53 -19.30 39.58
C LEU A 720 -41.64 -20.17 40.18
N PRO A 721 -41.85 -21.41 39.69
CA PRO A 721 -42.82 -22.32 40.21
C PRO A 721 -42.64 -22.57 41.72
N LYS A 722 -43.72 -22.42 42.48
CA LYS A 722 -43.70 -22.63 43.94
C LYS A 722 -43.95 -24.11 44.36
N PHE A 723 -44.33 -24.92 43.38
CA PHE A 723 -44.68 -26.30 43.60
C PHE A 723 -43.59 -27.26 43.10
N PRO A 724 -43.42 -28.46 43.79
CA PRO A 724 -42.30 -29.36 43.47
C PRO A 724 -42.48 -30.03 42.09
N GLU A 725 -41.33 -30.35 41.50
CA GLU A 725 -41.25 -31.18 40.28
C GLU A 725 -41.44 -32.65 40.62
N VAL A 726 -42.12 -33.38 39.73
CA VAL A 726 -42.21 -34.85 39.80
C VAL A 726 -41.45 -35.47 38.66
N ARG A 727 -40.56 -36.42 38.90
CA ARG A 727 -39.76 -37.12 37.92
C ARG A 727 -40.28 -38.54 37.74
N ARG A 728 -40.39 -38.98 36.46
CA ARG A 728 -40.79 -40.34 36.10
C ARG A 728 -39.93 -40.81 34.91
N ASP A 729 -39.59 -42.09 34.95
CA ASP A 729 -38.81 -42.74 33.92
C ASP A 729 -39.64 -43.70 33.09
N LEU A 730 -39.33 -43.80 31.79
CA LEU A 730 -39.86 -44.84 30.92
C LEU A 730 -38.72 -45.47 30.14
N ALA A 731 -38.64 -46.79 30.14
CA ALA A 731 -37.79 -47.55 29.25
C ALA A 731 -38.60 -48.01 28.04
N LEU A 732 -38.29 -47.47 26.87
CA LEU A 732 -39.04 -47.72 25.64
C LEU A 732 -38.20 -48.54 24.66
N LEU A 733 -38.77 -49.64 24.17
CA LEU A 733 -38.21 -50.37 23.03
C LEU A 733 -38.85 -49.80 21.76
N ILE A 734 -38.01 -49.29 20.85
CA ILE A 734 -38.38 -48.56 19.64
C ILE A 734 -37.57 -49.03 18.43
N ASP A 735 -38.05 -48.76 17.25
CA ASP A 735 -37.27 -49.01 16.02
C ASP A 735 -36.02 -48.15 15.97
N GLU A 736 -34.96 -48.62 15.35
CA GLU A 736 -33.67 -47.94 15.21
C GLU A 736 -33.81 -46.57 14.52
N SER A 737 -34.78 -46.41 13.63
CA SER A 737 -35.06 -45.18 12.89
C SER A 737 -35.68 -44.07 13.75
N VAL A 738 -36.29 -44.40 14.88
CA VAL A 738 -36.98 -43.40 15.74
C VAL A 738 -35.96 -42.57 16.47
N SER A 739 -35.96 -41.25 16.25
CA SER A 739 -35.03 -40.35 16.91
C SER A 739 -35.54 -39.91 18.30
N TYR A 740 -34.60 -39.50 19.17
CA TYR A 740 -34.97 -38.86 20.44
C TYR A 740 -35.79 -37.58 20.22
N ALA A 741 -35.45 -36.82 19.18
CA ALA A 741 -36.14 -35.58 18.83
C ALA A 741 -37.64 -35.84 18.49
N ASP A 742 -37.96 -36.95 17.83
CA ASP A 742 -39.33 -37.30 17.50
C ASP A 742 -40.14 -37.65 18.74
N LEU A 743 -39.52 -38.45 19.64
CA LEU A 743 -40.14 -38.77 20.93
C LEU A 743 -40.35 -37.52 21.80
N SER A 744 -39.36 -36.65 21.92
CA SER A 744 -39.44 -35.41 22.67
C SER A 744 -40.54 -34.49 22.11
N ARG A 745 -40.62 -34.28 20.78
CA ARG A 745 -41.70 -33.50 20.16
C ARG A 745 -43.08 -34.09 20.41
N ALA A 746 -43.21 -35.39 20.31
CA ALA A 746 -44.46 -36.07 20.57
C ALA A 746 -44.89 -35.94 22.06
N ALA A 747 -43.90 -36.06 22.97
CA ALA A 747 -44.16 -35.87 24.39
C ALA A 747 -44.66 -34.45 24.72
N HIS A 748 -43.99 -33.42 24.26
CA HIS A 748 -44.40 -32.03 24.47
C HIS A 748 -45.77 -31.72 23.84
N LYS A 749 -46.08 -32.35 22.69
CA LYS A 749 -47.39 -32.22 22.06
C LYS A 749 -48.49 -32.91 22.88
N ALA A 750 -48.17 -34.07 23.45
CA ALA A 750 -49.14 -34.87 24.22
C ALA A 750 -49.47 -34.27 25.57
N VAL A 751 -48.49 -33.77 26.31
CA VAL A 751 -48.61 -33.29 27.69
C VAL A 751 -48.14 -31.85 27.83
N LYS A 752 -48.76 -30.94 27.10
CA LYS A 752 -48.33 -29.54 26.93
C LYS A 752 -48.19 -28.72 28.20
N LYS A 753 -49.11 -28.90 29.19
CA LYS A 753 -49.24 -28.00 30.35
C LYS A 753 -48.24 -28.28 31.46
N ILE A 754 -48.00 -29.56 31.73
CA ILE A 754 -47.22 -29.97 32.90
C ILE A 754 -45.88 -30.63 32.59
N LEU A 755 -45.61 -30.98 31.32
CA LEU A 755 -44.32 -31.51 30.91
C LEU A 755 -43.32 -30.37 30.77
N LYS A 756 -42.31 -30.34 31.63
CA LYS A 756 -41.28 -29.34 31.68
C LYS A 756 -40.05 -29.77 30.87
N GLN A 757 -39.65 -31.00 31.01
CA GLN A 757 -38.44 -31.51 30.36
C GLN A 757 -38.55 -33.00 30.05
N VAL A 758 -37.99 -33.41 28.95
CA VAL A 758 -37.68 -34.80 28.61
C VAL A 758 -36.17 -34.94 28.49
N THR A 759 -35.60 -36.00 29.08
CA THR A 759 -34.17 -36.26 29.01
C THR A 759 -33.92 -37.70 28.66
N LEU A 760 -33.10 -37.99 27.65
CA LEU A 760 -32.60 -39.32 27.36
C LEU A 760 -31.36 -39.54 28.21
N PHE A 761 -31.39 -40.53 29.10
CA PHE A 761 -30.28 -40.81 30.02
C PHE A 761 -29.59 -42.15 29.75
N ASP A 762 -30.20 -43.05 28.96
CA ASP A 762 -29.55 -44.28 28.55
C ASP A 762 -30.04 -44.76 27.20
N VAL A 763 -29.11 -45.34 26.42
CA VAL A 763 -29.35 -45.97 25.12
C VAL A 763 -28.73 -47.36 25.12
N TYR A 764 -29.56 -48.35 25.13
CA TYR A 764 -29.11 -49.73 25.15
C TYR A 764 -29.31 -50.39 23.77
N ARG A 765 -28.26 -50.95 23.22
CA ARG A 765 -28.20 -51.79 22.02
C ARG A 765 -27.41 -53.04 22.37
N GLY A 766 -28.03 -54.17 22.45
CA GLY A 766 -27.30 -55.40 22.80
C GLY A 766 -28.13 -56.64 22.55
N ASP A 767 -27.54 -57.78 22.83
CA ASP A 767 -28.05 -59.13 22.50
C ASP A 767 -29.46 -59.48 23.02
N LYS A 768 -29.96 -58.66 23.96
CA LYS A 768 -31.32 -58.81 24.53
C LYS A 768 -32.36 -57.94 23.83
N ILE A 769 -32.02 -57.27 22.72
CA ILE A 769 -32.92 -56.45 21.96
C ILE A 769 -33.12 -57.06 20.58
N PRO A 770 -34.37 -57.10 20.05
CA PRO A 770 -34.63 -57.60 18.70
C PRO A 770 -33.84 -56.81 17.64
N GLU A 771 -33.41 -57.48 16.59
CA GLU A 771 -32.72 -56.86 15.46
C GLU A 771 -33.56 -55.72 14.88
N GLY A 772 -32.92 -54.56 14.55
CA GLY A 772 -33.61 -53.39 14.07
C GLY A 772 -34.26 -52.50 15.13
N LYS A 773 -34.11 -52.85 16.42
CA LYS A 773 -34.62 -52.05 17.54
C LYS A 773 -33.54 -51.58 18.51
N LYS A 774 -33.88 -50.57 19.28
CA LYS A 774 -33.06 -49.99 20.37
C LYS A 774 -33.96 -49.69 21.57
N GLN A 775 -33.34 -49.60 22.75
CA GLN A 775 -34.02 -49.16 23.94
C GLN A 775 -33.55 -47.75 24.30
N TYR A 776 -34.49 -46.84 24.53
CA TYR A 776 -34.25 -45.54 25.13
C TYR A 776 -34.84 -45.52 26.57
N ALA A 777 -34.02 -45.06 27.51
CA ALA A 777 -34.48 -44.72 28.86
C ALA A 777 -34.64 -43.18 28.95
N LEU A 778 -35.86 -42.76 29.11
CA LEU A 778 -36.26 -41.36 29.12
C LEU A 778 -36.74 -40.97 30.53
N ASN A 779 -36.25 -39.81 31.00
CA ASN A 779 -36.76 -39.18 32.21
C ASN A 779 -37.66 -37.99 31.83
N PHE A 780 -38.85 -37.95 32.45
CA PHE A 780 -39.83 -36.90 32.28
C PHE A 780 -39.94 -36.09 33.55
N VAL A 781 -39.75 -34.78 33.45
CA VAL A 781 -39.95 -33.82 34.54
C VAL A 781 -41.31 -33.16 34.35
N LEU A 782 -42.20 -33.39 35.29
CA LEU A 782 -43.57 -32.87 35.32
C LEU A 782 -43.71 -31.83 36.43
N GLN A 783 -44.34 -30.70 36.15
CA GLN A 783 -44.59 -29.61 37.10
C GLN A 783 -45.80 -28.78 36.65
N ASP A 784 -46.72 -28.52 37.59
CA ASP A 784 -47.77 -27.53 37.38
C ASP A 784 -47.36 -26.20 38.06
N PRO A 785 -47.41 -25.06 37.39
CA PRO A 785 -46.99 -23.75 37.96
C PRO A 785 -47.96 -23.30 39.07
N ASP A 786 -49.21 -23.75 39.05
CA ASP A 786 -50.32 -23.25 39.88
C ASP A 786 -50.64 -24.15 41.09
N LYS A 787 -50.21 -25.44 41.07
CA LYS A 787 -50.52 -26.41 42.13
C LYS A 787 -49.56 -27.58 42.22
N THR A 788 -49.55 -28.28 43.33
CA THR A 788 -48.83 -29.56 43.46
C THR A 788 -49.61 -30.64 42.68
N LEU A 789 -48.88 -31.40 41.84
CA LEU A 789 -49.43 -32.52 41.09
C LEU A 789 -49.79 -33.65 42.01
N THR A 790 -50.99 -34.21 41.86
CA THR A 790 -51.41 -35.43 42.52
C THR A 790 -50.90 -36.66 41.78
N ASP A 791 -50.74 -37.81 42.48
CA ASP A 791 -50.30 -39.05 41.85
C ASP A 791 -51.20 -39.45 40.67
N ASN A 792 -52.50 -39.28 40.74
CA ASN A 792 -53.46 -39.56 39.67
C ASN A 792 -53.24 -38.67 38.44
N GLU A 793 -52.85 -37.40 38.62
CA GLU A 793 -52.54 -36.52 37.51
C GLU A 793 -51.20 -36.89 36.82
N VAL A 794 -50.21 -37.33 37.59
CA VAL A 794 -48.97 -37.84 37.14
C VAL A 794 -49.15 -39.12 36.35
N GLU A 795 -49.88 -40.10 36.88
CA GLU A 795 -50.22 -41.38 36.21
C GLU A 795 -50.95 -41.13 34.89
N LYS A 796 -51.95 -40.30 34.86
CA LYS A 796 -52.67 -39.93 33.63
C LYS A 796 -51.72 -39.25 32.55
N ALA A 797 -50.80 -38.47 33.00
CA ALA A 797 -49.84 -37.88 32.11
C ALA A 797 -48.87 -38.93 31.50
N MET A 798 -48.39 -39.84 32.33
CA MET A 798 -47.51 -40.93 31.90
C MET A 798 -48.24 -41.94 31.02
N ASP A 799 -49.47 -42.30 31.28
CA ASP A 799 -50.28 -43.13 30.39
C ASP A 799 -50.53 -42.50 29.06
N ARG A 800 -50.76 -41.18 29.02
CA ARG A 800 -50.91 -40.42 27.77
C ARG A 800 -49.61 -40.38 26.97
N LEU A 801 -48.49 -40.22 27.63
CA LEU A 801 -47.16 -40.27 26.97
C LEU A 801 -46.93 -41.66 26.36
N LEU A 802 -47.15 -42.72 27.17
CA LEU A 802 -46.95 -44.08 26.70
C LEU A 802 -47.89 -44.42 25.52
N ALA A 803 -49.16 -44.10 25.59
CA ALA A 803 -50.11 -44.29 24.50
C ALA A 803 -49.69 -43.50 23.22
N THR A 804 -49.19 -42.32 23.40
CA THR A 804 -48.68 -41.51 22.26
C THR A 804 -47.48 -42.17 21.60
N PHE A 805 -46.52 -42.67 22.36
CA PHE A 805 -45.37 -43.37 21.84
C PHE A 805 -45.72 -44.71 21.18
N GLN A 806 -46.65 -45.45 21.76
CA GLN A 806 -47.19 -46.69 21.18
C GLN A 806 -47.83 -46.43 19.81
N ASN A 807 -48.74 -45.44 19.78
CA ASN A 807 -49.50 -45.15 18.56
C ASN A 807 -48.68 -44.51 17.44
N SER A 808 -47.72 -43.65 17.80
CA SER A 808 -46.96 -42.88 16.79
C SER A 808 -45.71 -43.61 16.33
N PHE A 809 -45.08 -44.43 17.18
CA PHE A 809 -43.76 -45.03 16.92
C PHE A 809 -43.73 -46.55 17.18
N GLY A 810 -44.85 -47.17 17.48
CA GLY A 810 -44.84 -48.61 17.80
C GLY A 810 -44.00 -48.96 19.04
N ALA A 811 -43.78 -48.02 19.95
CA ALA A 811 -42.97 -48.20 21.14
C ALA A 811 -43.63 -49.18 22.10
N THR A 812 -42.81 -50.04 22.72
CA THR A 812 -43.28 -50.94 23.78
C THR A 812 -42.50 -50.66 25.06
N LEU A 813 -43.20 -50.76 26.21
CA LEU A 813 -42.58 -50.65 27.52
C LEU A 813 -41.71 -51.88 27.77
N ARG A 814 -40.54 -51.68 28.36
CA ARG A 814 -39.64 -52.74 28.75
C ARG A 814 -39.53 -52.89 30.27
#